data_6e9f8a5d5d4dd8691ad94451ab077aa5
#
_entry.id   6e9f8a5d5d4dd8691ad94451ab077aa5
#
_cell.length_a   1.000
_cell.length_b   1.000
_cell.length_c   1.000
_cell.angle_alpha   90.00
_cell.angle_beta   90.00
_cell.angle_gamma   90.00
#
_symmetry.space_group_name_H-M   'P 1'
#
loop_
_entity.id
_entity.type
_entity.pdbx_description
1 polymer ?
#
loop_
_entity_poly.entity_id
_entity_poly.type
_entity_poly.pdbx_seq_one_letter_code
_entity_poly.pdbx_strand_id
1 'polypeptide(L)'
;MSAAVDLRGGVRGLATVRRLPLTLGLAGLLWVLGAATGSLLNGPSEALLDQMGLGLAVEPGPWWSIFTSAFFASSLLDYLACAAAILVGVGIAERVMGPWLALAAFVAGSALSALVLVALVAFGTDASDQWLSFLGGEYVVGAYGGAAAALGCATAALDALWRRRLRTWLLAATLMFALFVGVAQTLQALAGAVMGILAGWAVQSLMLRRRAGSLHSSTLRETRFLVGTVVGVFAVGPLLTQLTGTWEIGPLSVVSDVMLQASPDADEVKEACNNDTNCVTLQGIVGVQSFGAAILTLIPVLLLLVCAEGLRRGRRLAYRLTLVIQAYLAAVTVLSIVQYITDPDVTLGDDDFGYLLLYAVPAVLAPVIIVALLLANRHKFRVESSDAGYRVLGRTSLILAVAAIVLYVAFWFVEGNPGRSTLWDLAGQLTHILVPFPVPFVVALPQGLLSTVVYGLGGDIIWLCILVLVLNNFRRFRMLATDPAADLGHTRELLHDGGGTLSWMALWDNNQYWFTPDRKAGVAYQVHNGVALTVAGPFGAEEHHAEAATGFLKHCAGLGLTPCFYSATAELDGPLLPRGFRKLEVAEETLLNVQAMTFKGKEWQNVRTALNRAEKLSIKDHWYPYQEMPPGVRAQLAEISEEWVADKALPEMGFTLGGLNELKDPEVLCCVALDDEGLVHGVTSWLPVFRNGVISGWTLDFMRRRTTGFKGVMEFLIASAVTHFKEEVPQISLSGSPLANAGADTAEGDRSSLDRVLALLGNALEPMYGFKSLAAFKSRFQPEHRTLYMYYQDPLALPSIGIAVGSAYLPGLSPAQSAGLLRQMVAREPAA
;
A
#
# COMPACT_ATOMS: atom_id res chain seq x y z
N MET A 1 -27.20 -14.98 14.42
CA MET A 1 -26.54 -15.37 13.18
C MET A 1 -25.76 -14.15 12.68
N SER A 2 -24.51 -14.05 13.04
CA SER A 2 -23.61 -12.97 12.65
C SER A 2 -22.77 -13.50 11.49
N ALA A 3 -23.23 -13.30 10.25
CA ALA A 3 -22.35 -13.44 9.09
C ALA A 3 -21.44 -12.18 9.05
N ALA A 4 -20.34 -12.25 9.76
CA ALA A 4 -19.22 -11.33 9.54
C ALA A 4 -18.68 -11.63 8.14
N VAL A 5 -18.98 -10.76 7.20
CA VAL A 5 -18.50 -10.90 5.83
C VAL A 5 -16.99 -10.66 5.82
N ASP A 6 -16.28 -11.73 5.56
CA ASP A 6 -14.82 -11.72 5.50
C ASP A 6 -14.34 -11.24 4.11
N LEU A 7 -14.10 -9.93 3.97
CA LEU A 7 -13.38 -9.37 2.82
C LEU A 7 -11.88 -9.73 2.80
N ARG A 8 -11.43 -10.64 3.68
CA ARG A 8 -10.05 -11.16 3.72
C ARG A 8 -9.68 -12.02 2.50
N GLY A 9 -10.61 -12.19 1.55
CA GLY A 9 -10.43 -12.98 0.32
C GLY A 9 -9.93 -12.20 -0.90
N GLY A 10 -9.23 -11.10 -0.76
CA GLY A 10 -8.55 -10.44 -1.87
C GLY A 10 -7.48 -11.35 -2.47
N VAL A 11 -7.69 -11.76 -3.72
CA VAL A 11 -6.82 -12.62 -4.53
C VAL A 11 -6.86 -14.11 -4.12
N ARG A 12 -8.01 -14.69 -4.22
CA ARG A 12 -8.12 -16.11 -4.56
C ARG A 12 -8.20 -16.18 -6.08
N GLY A 13 -7.14 -16.61 -6.73
CA GLY A 13 -7.13 -16.92 -8.14
C GLY A 13 -8.30 -17.87 -8.55
N LEU A 14 -8.40 -18.25 -9.77
CA LEU A 14 -9.45 -19.02 -10.46
C LEU A 14 -10.39 -19.91 -9.62
N ALA A 15 -9.92 -20.46 -8.48
CA ALA A 15 -10.75 -21.26 -7.56
C ALA A 15 -11.84 -20.45 -6.82
N THR A 16 -11.67 -19.13 -6.67
CA THR A 16 -12.70 -18.27 -6.04
C THR A 16 -13.75 -17.77 -7.03
N VAL A 17 -13.39 -17.74 -8.30
CA VAL A 17 -14.28 -17.37 -9.40
C VAL A 17 -15.43 -18.40 -9.52
N ARG A 18 -15.17 -19.67 -9.26
CA ARG A 18 -16.21 -20.74 -9.21
C ARG A 18 -17.30 -20.54 -8.16
N ARG A 19 -17.12 -19.61 -7.21
CA ARG A 19 -18.08 -19.31 -6.13
C ARG A 19 -18.93 -18.06 -6.40
N LEU A 20 -18.88 -17.49 -7.62
CA LEU A 20 -19.62 -16.31 -8.03
C LEU A 20 -20.46 -16.63 -9.29
N PRO A 21 -21.46 -17.51 -9.18
CA PRO A 21 -22.22 -17.97 -10.34
C PRO A 21 -22.99 -16.84 -11.03
N LEU A 22 -23.55 -15.89 -10.28
CA LEU A 22 -24.26 -14.74 -10.84
C LEU A 22 -23.32 -13.83 -11.62
N THR A 23 -22.20 -13.43 -11.01
CA THR A 23 -21.21 -12.53 -11.62
C THR A 23 -20.67 -13.12 -12.92
N LEU A 24 -20.34 -14.42 -12.91
CA LEU A 24 -19.85 -15.12 -14.10
C LEU A 24 -20.96 -15.27 -15.16
N GLY A 25 -22.18 -15.53 -14.72
CA GLY A 25 -23.33 -15.61 -15.61
C GLY A 25 -23.60 -14.28 -16.33
N LEU A 26 -23.58 -13.15 -15.61
CA LEU A 26 -23.75 -11.81 -16.20
C LEU A 26 -22.60 -11.43 -17.13
N ALA A 27 -21.36 -11.66 -16.72
CA ALA A 27 -20.20 -11.41 -17.56
C ALA A 27 -20.21 -12.32 -18.81
N GLY A 28 -20.54 -13.61 -18.66
CA GLY A 28 -20.71 -14.53 -19.79
C GLY A 28 -21.83 -14.12 -20.73
N LEU A 29 -22.97 -13.67 -20.22
CA LEU A 29 -24.09 -13.17 -21.02
C LEU A 29 -23.68 -11.95 -21.85
N LEU A 30 -22.95 -10.99 -21.27
CA LEU A 30 -22.42 -9.83 -21.99
C LEU A 30 -21.58 -10.27 -23.21
N TRP A 31 -20.64 -11.20 -23.02
CA TRP A 31 -19.79 -11.70 -24.10
C TRP A 31 -20.55 -12.54 -25.14
N VAL A 32 -21.47 -13.38 -24.70
CA VAL A 32 -22.29 -14.21 -25.62
C VAL A 32 -23.18 -13.35 -26.50
N LEU A 33 -23.87 -12.35 -25.91
CA LEU A 33 -24.72 -11.43 -26.67
C LEU A 33 -23.88 -10.59 -27.64
N GLY A 34 -22.76 -10.05 -27.21
CA GLY A 34 -21.82 -9.30 -28.06
C GLY A 34 -21.32 -10.13 -29.25
N ALA A 35 -20.99 -11.41 -29.03
CA ALA A 35 -20.56 -12.31 -30.08
C ALA A 35 -21.72 -12.68 -31.02
N ALA A 36 -22.92 -12.99 -30.49
CA ALA A 36 -24.07 -13.39 -31.27
C ALA A 36 -24.61 -12.26 -32.18
N THR A 37 -24.47 -11.01 -31.76
CA THR A 37 -24.91 -9.83 -32.54
C THR A 37 -23.80 -9.24 -33.42
N GLY A 38 -22.56 -9.76 -33.32
CA GLY A 38 -21.39 -9.22 -34.04
C GLY A 38 -20.87 -7.88 -33.49
N SER A 39 -21.34 -7.41 -32.33
CA SER A 39 -21.05 -6.09 -31.77
C SER A 39 -19.72 -6.03 -31.00
N LEU A 40 -18.95 -7.13 -30.84
CA LEU A 40 -17.73 -7.18 -30.05
C LEU A 40 -16.60 -6.29 -30.60
N LEU A 41 -16.44 -6.21 -31.92
CA LEU A 41 -15.29 -5.50 -32.52
C LEU A 41 -15.64 -4.06 -32.88
N ASN A 42 -16.80 -3.85 -33.54
CA ASN A 42 -17.19 -2.57 -34.12
C ASN A 42 -18.37 -1.90 -33.39
N GLY A 43 -18.76 -2.43 -32.22
CA GLY A 43 -19.96 -1.99 -31.53
C GLY A 43 -21.28 -2.49 -32.15
N PRO A 44 -22.43 -2.22 -31.50
CA PRO A 44 -23.74 -2.56 -32.02
C PRO A 44 -24.08 -1.77 -33.28
N SER A 45 -24.81 -2.40 -34.25
CA SER A 45 -25.34 -1.68 -35.41
C SER A 45 -26.42 -0.67 -34.98
N GLU A 46 -26.68 0.37 -35.79
CA GLU A 46 -27.72 1.36 -35.53
C GLU A 46 -29.08 0.68 -35.28
N ALA A 47 -29.47 -0.28 -36.09
CA ALA A 47 -30.72 -1.05 -35.93
C ALA A 47 -30.77 -1.82 -34.59
N LEU A 48 -29.65 -2.27 -34.07
CA LEU A 48 -29.57 -2.90 -32.74
C LEU A 48 -29.64 -1.87 -31.64
N LEU A 49 -29.01 -0.70 -31.80
CA LEU A 49 -29.07 0.41 -30.85
C LEU A 49 -30.50 0.94 -30.70
N ASP A 50 -31.25 1.10 -31.81
CA ASP A 50 -32.65 1.50 -31.78
C ASP A 50 -33.54 0.54 -30.99
N GLN A 51 -33.22 -0.75 -31.02
CA GLN A 51 -34.03 -1.78 -30.35
C GLN A 51 -33.59 -2.06 -28.92
N MET A 52 -32.33 -2.01 -28.62
CA MET A 52 -31.76 -2.50 -27.37
C MET A 52 -30.99 -1.42 -26.58
N GLY A 53 -30.54 -0.35 -27.23
CA GLY A 53 -29.88 0.81 -26.61
C GLY A 53 -30.91 1.72 -25.91
N LEU A 54 -30.49 2.41 -24.89
CA LEU A 54 -31.29 3.43 -24.20
C LEU A 54 -31.13 4.76 -24.91
N GLY A 55 -32.14 5.21 -25.65
CA GLY A 55 -32.22 6.55 -26.25
C GLY A 55 -32.63 7.60 -25.20
N LEU A 56 -32.01 8.80 -25.23
CA LEU A 56 -32.17 9.78 -24.17
C LEU A 56 -33.16 10.94 -24.48
N ALA A 57 -33.31 11.38 -25.73
CA ALA A 57 -34.01 12.65 -25.95
C ALA A 57 -35.13 12.69 -26.99
N VAL A 58 -34.95 12.14 -28.16
CA VAL A 58 -35.84 12.51 -29.29
C VAL A 58 -36.89 11.45 -29.62
N GLU A 59 -36.56 10.22 -29.50
CA GLU A 59 -37.47 9.09 -29.62
C GLU A 59 -37.25 8.16 -28.44
N PRO A 60 -38.18 8.10 -27.49
CA PRO A 60 -38.06 7.16 -26.40
C PRO A 60 -38.06 5.75 -27.00
N GLY A 61 -36.90 5.10 -26.93
CA GLY A 61 -36.74 3.73 -27.36
C GLY A 61 -37.72 2.83 -26.64
N PRO A 62 -37.84 1.55 -27.03
CA PRO A 62 -38.73 0.62 -26.40
C PRO A 62 -38.46 0.51 -24.90
N TRP A 63 -39.48 0.43 -24.05
CA TRP A 63 -39.37 0.42 -22.59
C TRP A 63 -38.40 -0.62 -22.03
N TRP A 64 -38.20 -1.73 -22.76
CA TRP A 64 -37.27 -2.79 -22.36
C TRP A 64 -35.78 -2.36 -22.51
N SER A 65 -35.47 -1.31 -23.30
CA SER A 65 -34.11 -0.81 -23.48
C SER A 65 -33.48 -0.37 -22.16
N ILE A 66 -34.27 0.01 -21.17
CA ILE A 66 -33.84 0.31 -19.79
C ILE A 66 -33.08 -0.88 -19.15
N PHE A 67 -33.41 -2.11 -19.56
CA PHE A 67 -32.77 -3.33 -19.04
C PHE A 67 -31.78 -3.94 -20.04
N THR A 68 -32.06 -3.89 -21.32
CA THR A 68 -31.25 -4.55 -22.35
C THR A 68 -29.96 -3.80 -22.65
N SER A 69 -29.97 -2.48 -22.53
CA SER A 69 -28.78 -1.62 -22.72
C SER A 69 -27.58 -2.02 -21.86
N ALA A 70 -27.83 -2.61 -20.69
CA ALA A 70 -26.78 -3.07 -19.79
C ALA A 70 -25.94 -4.26 -20.33
N PHE A 71 -26.36 -4.90 -21.41
CA PHE A 71 -25.69 -6.10 -21.96
C PHE A 71 -24.99 -5.88 -23.30
N PHE A 72 -24.88 -4.64 -23.73
CA PHE A 72 -24.14 -4.24 -24.92
C PHE A 72 -23.07 -3.22 -24.56
N ALA A 73 -22.06 -3.03 -25.40
CA ALA A 73 -21.01 -2.04 -25.23
C ALA A 73 -20.58 -1.47 -26.59
N SER A 74 -20.03 -0.26 -26.61
CA SER A 74 -19.75 0.50 -27.84
C SER A 74 -18.51 0.00 -28.61
N SER A 75 -17.58 -0.68 -27.95
CA SER A 75 -16.34 -1.18 -28.54
C SER A 75 -15.78 -2.36 -27.75
N LEU A 76 -14.78 -3.05 -28.28
CA LEU A 76 -14.10 -4.15 -27.58
C LEU A 76 -13.50 -3.71 -26.24
N LEU A 77 -12.91 -2.51 -26.18
CA LEU A 77 -12.38 -1.95 -24.92
C LEU A 77 -13.50 -1.69 -23.92
N ASP A 78 -14.65 -1.23 -24.40
CA ASP A 78 -15.81 -1.00 -23.56
C ASP A 78 -16.43 -2.33 -23.05
N TYR A 79 -16.45 -3.40 -23.87
CA TYR A 79 -16.80 -4.75 -23.41
C TYR A 79 -15.89 -5.25 -22.29
N LEU A 80 -14.58 -5.02 -22.40
CA LEU A 80 -13.61 -5.36 -21.35
C LEU A 80 -13.87 -4.53 -20.08
N ALA A 81 -14.12 -3.23 -20.22
CA ALA A 81 -14.41 -2.35 -19.10
C ALA A 81 -15.74 -2.71 -18.40
N CYS A 82 -16.79 -3.00 -19.15
CA CYS A 82 -18.06 -3.50 -18.63
C CYS A 82 -17.90 -4.84 -17.90
N ALA A 83 -17.16 -5.78 -18.47
CA ALA A 83 -16.86 -7.05 -17.82
C ALA A 83 -16.09 -6.83 -16.49
N ALA A 84 -15.10 -5.94 -16.48
CA ALA A 84 -14.39 -5.57 -15.26
C ALA A 84 -15.31 -4.92 -14.22
N ALA A 85 -16.21 -4.03 -14.64
CA ALA A 85 -17.19 -3.40 -13.75
C ALA A 85 -18.15 -4.44 -13.14
N ILE A 86 -18.64 -5.42 -13.92
CA ILE A 86 -19.46 -6.55 -13.42
C ILE A 86 -18.64 -7.39 -12.44
N LEU A 87 -17.41 -7.80 -12.79
CA LEU A 87 -16.58 -8.65 -11.96
C LEU A 87 -16.26 -8.00 -10.60
N VAL A 88 -15.98 -6.70 -10.59
CA VAL A 88 -15.69 -5.96 -9.37
C VAL A 88 -16.99 -5.58 -8.63
N GLY A 89 -17.91 -4.91 -9.29
CA GLY A 89 -19.12 -4.35 -8.68
C GLY A 89 -20.10 -5.42 -8.22
N VAL A 90 -20.52 -6.29 -9.14
CA VAL A 90 -21.46 -7.37 -8.82
C VAL A 90 -20.77 -8.48 -8.04
N GLY A 91 -19.47 -8.76 -8.32
CA GLY A 91 -18.73 -9.79 -7.62
C GLY A 91 -18.54 -9.50 -6.13
N ILE A 92 -18.28 -8.24 -5.75
CA ILE A 92 -18.25 -7.83 -4.34
C ILE A 92 -19.67 -7.91 -3.75
N ALA A 93 -20.67 -7.44 -4.49
CA ALA A 93 -22.08 -7.48 -4.03
C ALA A 93 -22.58 -8.92 -3.80
N GLU A 94 -22.30 -9.84 -4.72
CA GLU A 94 -22.67 -11.25 -4.59
C GLU A 94 -22.01 -11.91 -3.37
N ARG A 95 -20.75 -11.59 -3.09
CA ARG A 95 -20.06 -12.10 -1.91
C ARG A 95 -20.65 -11.60 -0.60
N VAL A 96 -21.05 -10.33 -0.59
CA VAL A 96 -21.44 -9.62 0.62
C VAL A 96 -22.93 -9.83 0.94
N MET A 97 -23.78 -9.79 -0.10
CA MET A 97 -25.23 -9.82 0.05
C MET A 97 -25.86 -11.13 -0.43
N GLY A 98 -25.10 -11.96 -1.17
CA GLY A 98 -25.61 -13.15 -1.84
C GLY A 98 -26.14 -12.85 -3.26
N PRO A 99 -26.34 -13.91 -4.09
CA PRO A 99 -26.63 -13.75 -5.51
C PRO A 99 -27.96 -13.02 -5.80
N TRP A 100 -29.03 -13.32 -5.08
CA TRP A 100 -30.35 -12.74 -5.35
C TRP A 100 -30.44 -11.24 -5.04
N LEU A 101 -29.86 -10.80 -3.92
CA LEU A 101 -29.83 -9.39 -3.59
C LEU A 101 -28.86 -8.61 -4.49
N ALA A 102 -27.75 -9.22 -4.90
CA ALA A 102 -26.84 -8.63 -5.87
C ALA A 102 -27.48 -8.47 -7.25
N LEU A 103 -28.23 -9.47 -7.71
CA LEU A 103 -29.01 -9.40 -8.95
C LEU A 103 -30.08 -8.30 -8.87
N ALA A 104 -30.85 -8.28 -7.80
CA ALA A 104 -31.88 -7.25 -7.60
C ALA A 104 -31.28 -5.84 -7.58
N ALA A 105 -30.12 -5.64 -6.90
CA ALA A 105 -29.43 -4.36 -6.87
C ALA A 105 -28.86 -3.98 -8.25
N PHE A 106 -28.36 -4.94 -9.02
CA PHE A 106 -27.87 -4.71 -10.38
C PHE A 106 -29.03 -4.29 -11.33
N VAL A 107 -30.10 -5.06 -11.37
CA VAL A 107 -31.25 -4.81 -12.30
C VAL A 107 -31.99 -3.53 -11.91
N ALA A 108 -32.36 -3.37 -10.64
CA ALA A 108 -33.03 -2.16 -10.17
C ALA A 108 -32.11 -0.93 -10.30
N GLY A 109 -30.80 -1.09 -10.03
CA GLY A 109 -29.80 -0.04 -10.18
C GLY A 109 -29.63 0.40 -11.64
N SER A 110 -29.57 -0.54 -12.60
CA SER A 110 -29.54 -0.22 -14.03
C SER A 110 -30.80 0.56 -14.45
N ALA A 111 -31.98 0.08 -14.05
CA ALA A 111 -33.22 0.74 -14.39
C ALA A 111 -33.36 2.15 -13.76
N LEU A 112 -33.11 2.28 -12.47
CA LEU A 112 -33.22 3.57 -11.79
C LEU A 112 -32.16 4.59 -12.27
N SER A 113 -30.93 4.17 -12.53
CA SER A 113 -29.90 5.08 -13.07
C SER A 113 -30.23 5.51 -14.51
N ALA A 114 -30.80 4.62 -15.33
CA ALA A 114 -31.31 4.94 -16.65
C ALA A 114 -32.43 5.99 -16.59
N LEU A 115 -33.42 5.79 -15.72
CA LEU A 115 -34.52 6.74 -15.52
C LEU A 115 -34.03 8.12 -15.02
N VAL A 116 -33.08 8.14 -14.11
CA VAL A 116 -32.48 9.39 -13.64
C VAL A 116 -31.78 10.11 -14.79
N LEU A 117 -31.07 9.39 -15.64
CA LEU A 117 -30.38 9.97 -16.79
C LEU A 117 -31.36 10.52 -17.84
N VAL A 118 -32.40 9.76 -18.20
CA VAL A 118 -33.50 10.20 -19.09
C VAL A 118 -34.16 11.46 -18.54
N ALA A 119 -34.49 11.48 -17.24
CA ALA A 119 -35.05 12.67 -16.59
C ALA A 119 -34.09 13.87 -16.63
N LEU A 120 -32.80 13.65 -16.37
CA LEU A 120 -31.80 14.72 -16.42
C LEU A 120 -31.72 15.36 -17.80
N VAL A 121 -31.67 14.55 -18.84
CA VAL A 121 -31.62 15.03 -20.22
C VAL A 121 -32.95 15.69 -20.63
N ALA A 122 -34.09 15.09 -20.30
CA ALA A 122 -35.42 15.66 -20.61
C ALA A 122 -35.66 17.03 -19.95
N PHE A 123 -35.20 17.26 -18.72
CA PHE A 123 -35.28 18.57 -18.05
C PHE A 123 -34.22 19.56 -18.55
N GLY A 124 -33.16 19.08 -19.16
CA GLY A 124 -32.05 19.93 -19.65
C GLY A 124 -32.15 20.33 -21.11
N THR A 125 -32.97 19.64 -21.94
CA THR A 125 -33.11 19.95 -23.39
C THR A 125 -33.76 21.29 -23.68
N ASP A 126 -34.48 21.91 -22.73
CA ASP A 126 -34.98 23.28 -22.84
C ASP A 126 -33.87 24.34 -22.61
N ALA A 127 -32.71 23.94 -22.12
CA ALA A 127 -31.53 24.79 -22.02
C ALA A 127 -30.70 24.62 -23.31
N SER A 128 -30.35 25.68 -23.97
CA SER A 128 -29.55 25.72 -25.21
C SER A 128 -28.08 25.26 -25.00
N ASP A 129 -27.87 24.22 -24.24
CA ASP A 129 -26.55 23.74 -23.86
C ASP A 129 -26.05 22.60 -24.75
N GLN A 130 -24.87 22.81 -25.35
CA GLN A 130 -24.21 21.89 -26.26
C GLN A 130 -23.96 20.51 -25.63
N TRP A 131 -23.58 20.43 -24.32
CA TRP A 131 -23.32 19.15 -23.65
C TRP A 131 -24.60 18.33 -23.44
N LEU A 132 -25.67 18.95 -22.98
CA LEU A 132 -26.96 18.26 -22.80
C LEU A 132 -27.58 17.84 -24.14
N SER A 133 -27.42 18.66 -25.20
CA SER A 133 -27.83 18.29 -26.54
C SER A 133 -27.00 17.13 -27.11
N PHE A 134 -25.69 17.12 -26.87
CA PHE A 134 -24.82 15.99 -27.21
C PHE A 134 -25.27 14.71 -26.50
N LEU A 135 -25.48 14.78 -25.18
CA LEU A 135 -26.01 13.62 -24.42
C LEU A 135 -27.35 13.14 -24.94
N GLY A 136 -28.21 14.05 -25.38
CA GLY A 136 -29.52 13.72 -25.94
C GLY A 136 -29.45 12.92 -27.24
N GLY A 137 -28.37 13.09 -28.02
CA GLY A 137 -28.13 12.36 -29.26
C GLY A 137 -27.49 10.99 -29.08
N GLU A 138 -27.06 10.62 -27.87
CA GLU A 138 -26.36 9.37 -27.62
C GLU A 138 -27.30 8.22 -27.25
N TYR A 139 -26.96 7.00 -27.70
CA TYR A 139 -27.46 5.77 -27.13
C TYR A 139 -26.59 5.29 -25.98
N VAL A 140 -27.20 5.06 -24.80
CA VAL A 140 -26.52 4.53 -23.64
C VAL A 140 -26.53 3.01 -23.71
N VAL A 141 -25.32 2.43 -23.68
CA VAL A 141 -25.08 1.00 -23.55
C VAL A 141 -24.00 0.78 -22.46
N GLY A 142 -24.07 -0.34 -21.76
CA GLY A 142 -23.06 -0.71 -20.75
C GLY A 142 -23.66 -1.02 -19.37
N ALA A 143 -22.97 -1.91 -18.66
CA ALA A 143 -23.38 -2.40 -17.35
C ALA A 143 -23.02 -1.46 -16.18
N TYR A 144 -22.49 -0.27 -16.46
CA TYR A 144 -21.86 0.62 -15.48
C TYR A 144 -22.81 1.07 -14.37
N GLY A 145 -24.04 1.50 -14.72
CA GLY A 145 -25.04 1.94 -13.76
C GLY A 145 -25.45 0.84 -12.77
N GLY A 146 -25.72 -0.36 -13.29
CA GLY A 146 -26.09 -1.51 -12.48
C GLY A 146 -24.95 -2.03 -11.61
N ALA A 147 -23.73 -2.11 -12.16
CA ALA A 147 -22.55 -2.55 -11.42
C ALA A 147 -22.18 -1.57 -10.29
N ALA A 148 -22.25 -0.25 -10.55
CA ALA A 148 -22.01 0.79 -9.55
C ALA A 148 -23.10 0.76 -8.46
N ALA A 149 -24.37 0.55 -8.82
CA ALA A 149 -25.47 0.43 -7.86
C ALA A 149 -25.35 -0.82 -6.98
N ALA A 150 -25.03 -1.97 -7.57
CA ALA A 150 -24.80 -3.20 -6.80
C ALA A 150 -23.66 -3.03 -5.80
N LEU A 151 -22.54 -2.43 -6.22
CA LEU A 151 -21.41 -2.11 -5.34
C LEU A 151 -21.80 -1.12 -4.24
N GLY A 152 -22.49 -0.03 -4.61
CA GLY A 152 -22.98 0.99 -3.68
C GLY A 152 -23.89 0.39 -2.59
N CYS A 153 -24.85 -0.46 -2.97
CA CYS A 153 -25.73 -1.17 -2.06
C CYS A 153 -24.94 -2.12 -1.12
N ALA A 154 -23.99 -2.87 -1.67
CA ALA A 154 -23.14 -3.79 -0.89
C ALA A 154 -22.34 -3.08 0.21
N THR A 155 -22.00 -1.79 0.04
CA THR A 155 -21.27 -1.04 1.06
C THR A 155 -21.99 -0.98 2.40
N ALA A 156 -23.32 -1.08 2.42
CA ALA A 156 -24.11 -1.04 3.66
C ALA A 156 -23.84 -2.25 4.58
N ALA A 157 -23.51 -3.39 4.02
CA ALA A 157 -23.24 -4.63 4.75
C ALA A 157 -21.76 -4.75 5.21
N LEU A 158 -20.90 -3.83 4.81
CA LEU A 158 -19.48 -3.83 5.16
C LEU A 158 -19.19 -3.19 6.52
N ASP A 159 -18.04 -3.53 7.11
CA ASP A 159 -17.49 -2.86 8.28
C ASP A 159 -17.30 -1.36 8.04
N ALA A 160 -17.34 -0.54 9.10
CA ALA A 160 -17.28 0.90 9.01
C ALA A 160 -16.06 1.43 8.22
N LEU A 161 -14.91 0.79 8.35
CA LEU A 161 -13.67 1.15 7.63
C LEU A 161 -13.81 0.93 6.13
N TRP A 162 -14.18 -0.29 5.72
CA TRP A 162 -14.35 -0.65 4.31
C TRP A 162 -15.50 0.07 3.64
N ARG A 163 -16.60 0.29 4.38
CA ARG A 163 -17.75 1.08 3.94
C ARG A 163 -17.35 2.49 3.54
N ARG A 164 -16.58 3.20 4.39
CA ARG A 164 -16.12 4.57 4.10
C ARG A 164 -15.20 4.59 2.88
N ARG A 165 -14.20 3.72 2.86
CA ARG A 165 -13.22 3.64 1.76
C ARG A 165 -13.89 3.35 0.43
N LEU A 166 -14.73 2.32 0.39
CA LEU A 166 -15.36 1.89 -0.85
C LEU A 166 -16.37 2.93 -1.35
N ARG A 167 -17.13 3.58 -0.45
CA ARG A 167 -18.00 4.71 -0.83
C ARG A 167 -17.21 5.88 -1.38
N THR A 168 -16.12 6.29 -0.73
CA THR A 168 -15.28 7.38 -1.23
C THR A 168 -14.66 7.03 -2.57
N TRP A 169 -14.13 5.81 -2.72
CA TRP A 169 -13.60 5.34 -4.00
C TRP A 169 -14.65 5.35 -5.10
N LEU A 170 -15.81 4.75 -4.84
CA LEU A 170 -16.90 4.64 -5.82
C LEU A 170 -17.39 6.03 -6.25
N LEU A 171 -17.72 6.91 -5.27
CA LEU A 171 -18.20 8.25 -5.57
C LEU A 171 -17.12 9.13 -6.22
N ALA A 172 -15.88 9.10 -5.74
CA ALA A 172 -14.81 9.87 -6.35
C ALA A 172 -14.53 9.41 -7.79
N ALA A 173 -14.46 8.09 -8.03
CA ALA A 173 -14.20 7.56 -9.36
C ALA A 173 -15.36 7.85 -10.33
N THR A 174 -16.62 7.55 -9.95
CA THR A 174 -17.77 7.80 -10.84
C THR A 174 -17.99 9.29 -11.07
N LEU A 175 -17.78 10.15 -10.07
CA LEU A 175 -17.83 11.61 -10.23
C LEU A 175 -16.71 12.12 -11.14
N MET A 176 -15.50 11.61 -10.98
CA MET A 176 -14.38 11.98 -11.84
C MET A 176 -14.64 11.58 -13.30
N PHE A 177 -15.11 10.33 -13.54
CA PHE A 177 -15.48 9.91 -14.88
C PHE A 177 -16.62 10.78 -15.48
N ALA A 178 -17.64 11.09 -14.68
CA ALA A 178 -18.75 11.94 -15.13
C ALA A 178 -18.32 13.36 -15.47
N LEU A 179 -17.37 13.93 -14.72
CA LEU A 179 -16.92 15.32 -14.92
C LEU A 179 -15.84 15.46 -16.00
N PHE A 180 -14.92 14.52 -16.11
CA PHE A 180 -13.84 14.59 -17.10
C PHE A 180 -14.24 14.00 -18.44
N VAL A 181 -14.80 12.77 -18.46
CA VAL A 181 -15.18 12.09 -19.69
C VAL A 181 -16.54 12.60 -20.22
N GLY A 182 -17.52 12.79 -19.33
CA GLY A 182 -18.75 13.52 -19.61
C GLY A 182 -19.76 12.82 -20.53
N VAL A 183 -19.53 11.54 -20.91
CA VAL A 183 -20.48 10.76 -21.72
C VAL A 183 -21.61 10.17 -20.87
N ALA A 184 -22.71 9.85 -21.48
CA ALA A 184 -23.95 9.41 -20.84
C ALA A 184 -23.76 8.18 -19.93
N GLN A 185 -22.91 7.23 -20.32
CA GLN A 185 -22.60 6.03 -19.55
C GLN A 185 -21.92 6.37 -18.21
N THR A 186 -21.07 7.43 -18.17
CA THR A 186 -20.37 7.84 -16.95
C THR A 186 -21.32 8.52 -15.97
N LEU A 187 -22.26 9.29 -16.45
CA LEU A 187 -23.36 9.86 -15.64
C LEU A 187 -24.27 8.78 -15.08
N GLN A 188 -24.61 7.76 -15.89
CA GLN A 188 -25.37 6.61 -15.45
C GLN A 188 -24.65 5.85 -14.33
N ALA A 189 -23.31 5.68 -14.42
CA ALA A 189 -22.52 5.07 -13.38
C ALA A 189 -22.56 5.86 -12.06
N LEU A 190 -22.48 7.20 -12.14
CA LEU A 190 -22.61 8.08 -10.97
C LEU A 190 -24.01 7.99 -10.34
N ALA A 191 -25.06 8.08 -11.15
CA ALA A 191 -26.42 7.91 -10.68
C ALA A 191 -26.62 6.54 -10.01
N GLY A 192 -26.12 5.48 -10.63
CA GLY A 192 -26.14 4.13 -10.07
C GLY A 192 -25.42 4.03 -8.73
N ALA A 193 -24.23 4.62 -8.61
CA ALA A 193 -23.48 4.65 -7.36
C ALA A 193 -24.25 5.33 -6.23
N VAL A 194 -24.82 6.50 -6.50
CA VAL A 194 -25.61 7.27 -5.51
C VAL A 194 -26.85 6.49 -5.10
N MET A 195 -27.63 6.01 -6.08
CA MET A 195 -28.87 5.25 -5.82
C MET A 195 -28.59 3.95 -5.06
N GLY A 196 -27.50 3.25 -5.42
CA GLY A 196 -27.08 2.04 -4.72
C GLY A 196 -26.72 2.31 -3.25
N ILE A 197 -25.98 3.38 -2.97
CA ILE A 197 -25.63 3.78 -1.58
C ILE A 197 -26.89 4.13 -0.78
N LEU A 198 -27.84 4.87 -1.39
CA LEU A 198 -29.12 5.23 -0.76
C LEU A 198 -29.99 4.01 -0.50
N ALA A 199 -30.10 3.10 -1.47
CA ALA A 199 -30.84 1.83 -1.32
C ALA A 199 -30.23 0.97 -0.20
N GLY A 200 -28.91 0.85 -0.16
CA GLY A 200 -28.20 0.12 0.90
C GLY A 200 -28.45 0.72 2.28
N TRP A 201 -28.46 2.06 2.37
CA TRP A 201 -28.78 2.76 3.62
C TRP A 201 -30.25 2.53 4.05
N ALA A 202 -31.19 2.59 3.10
CA ALA A 202 -32.61 2.33 3.36
C ALA A 202 -32.83 0.89 3.85
N VAL A 203 -32.25 -0.11 3.20
CA VAL A 203 -32.32 -1.52 3.63
C VAL A 203 -31.75 -1.69 5.02
N GLN A 204 -30.60 -1.07 5.32
CA GLN A 204 -29.98 -1.14 6.63
C GLN A 204 -30.87 -0.50 7.73
N SER A 205 -31.50 0.64 7.45
CA SER A 205 -32.35 1.35 8.41
C SER A 205 -33.68 0.64 8.69
N LEU A 206 -34.29 0.08 7.64
CA LEU A 206 -35.60 -0.58 7.71
C LEU A 206 -35.55 -2.01 8.25
N MET A 207 -34.60 -2.82 7.76
CA MET A 207 -34.59 -4.27 8.07
C MET A 207 -33.75 -4.62 9.30
N LEU A 208 -32.69 -3.88 9.62
CA LEU A 208 -31.74 -4.31 10.64
C LEU A 208 -31.93 -3.63 11.98
N ARG A 209 -32.77 -2.59 12.14
CA ARG A 209 -32.94 -1.81 13.40
C ARG A 209 -31.63 -1.72 14.24
N ARG A 210 -30.49 -1.92 13.60
CA ARG A 210 -29.19 -1.76 14.24
C ARG A 210 -29.03 -0.29 14.51
N ARG A 211 -28.94 0.07 15.79
CA ARG A 211 -28.53 1.38 16.27
C ARG A 211 -27.43 1.89 15.34
N ALA A 212 -27.68 3.05 14.74
CA ALA A 212 -26.64 3.79 14.04
C ALA A 212 -25.43 3.79 14.98
N GLY A 213 -24.44 2.98 14.65
CA GLY A 213 -23.24 2.89 15.44
C GLY A 213 -22.69 4.30 15.55
N SER A 214 -22.36 4.72 16.77
CA SER A 214 -21.82 6.04 17.07
C SER A 214 -20.88 6.45 15.94
N LEU A 215 -21.03 7.68 15.44
CA LEU A 215 -20.15 8.30 14.47
C LEU A 215 -18.73 8.29 15.07
N HIS A 216 -18.03 7.16 14.93
CA HIS A 216 -16.63 7.10 15.32
C HIS A 216 -15.89 8.08 14.44
N SER A 217 -15.30 9.08 15.08
CA SER A 217 -14.42 10.02 14.38
C SER A 217 -13.37 9.24 13.57
N SER A 218 -13.21 9.60 12.31
CA SER A 218 -12.22 8.96 11.46
C SER A 218 -10.83 9.12 12.09
N THR A 219 -10.06 8.02 12.15
CA THR A 219 -8.68 8.07 12.63
C THR A 219 -7.85 9.01 11.75
N LEU A 220 -6.76 9.56 12.27
CA LEU A 220 -5.82 10.40 11.51
C LEU A 220 -5.40 9.73 10.19
N ARG A 221 -5.12 8.43 10.27
CA ARG A 221 -4.70 7.62 9.12
C ARG A 221 -5.80 7.45 8.07
N GLU A 222 -7.02 7.21 8.53
CA GLU A 222 -8.19 7.08 7.65
C GLU A 222 -8.43 8.36 6.85
N THR A 223 -8.42 9.53 7.51
CA THR A 223 -8.60 10.82 6.81
C THR A 223 -7.49 11.09 5.80
N ARG A 224 -6.22 10.80 6.15
CA ARG A 224 -5.09 10.92 5.21
C ARG A 224 -5.28 10.04 3.97
N PHE A 225 -5.77 8.81 4.18
CA PHE A 225 -6.08 7.88 3.10
C PHE A 225 -7.18 8.42 2.19
N LEU A 226 -8.30 8.90 2.76
CA LEU A 226 -9.44 9.41 1.98
C LEU A 226 -9.07 10.67 1.18
N VAL A 227 -8.37 11.63 1.81
CA VAL A 227 -7.91 12.85 1.11
C VAL A 227 -6.92 12.50 0.00
N GLY A 228 -5.96 11.61 0.26
CA GLY A 228 -5.02 11.15 -0.76
C GLY A 228 -5.73 10.44 -1.93
N THR A 229 -6.79 9.68 -1.64
CA THR A 229 -7.62 9.03 -2.68
C THR A 229 -8.31 10.05 -3.58
N VAL A 230 -8.94 11.07 -3.01
CA VAL A 230 -9.63 12.13 -3.80
C VAL A 230 -8.64 12.85 -4.72
N VAL A 231 -7.47 13.24 -4.20
CA VAL A 231 -6.42 13.88 -5.00
C VAL A 231 -5.89 12.95 -6.10
N GLY A 232 -5.68 11.67 -5.77
CA GLY A 232 -5.18 10.68 -6.74
C GLY A 232 -6.17 10.38 -7.86
N VAL A 233 -7.46 10.28 -7.52
CA VAL A 233 -8.53 10.08 -8.50
C VAL A 233 -8.67 11.31 -9.42
N PHE A 234 -8.65 12.53 -8.86
CA PHE A 234 -8.67 13.75 -9.64
C PHE A 234 -7.46 13.86 -10.59
N ALA A 235 -6.28 13.45 -10.15
CA ALA A 235 -5.07 13.49 -10.95
C ALA A 235 -5.13 12.64 -12.23
N VAL A 236 -5.87 11.54 -12.20
CA VAL A 236 -6.00 10.61 -13.36
C VAL A 236 -7.01 11.10 -14.38
N GLY A 237 -7.90 12.04 -14.02
CA GLY A 237 -8.99 12.52 -14.88
C GLY A 237 -8.53 12.98 -16.27
N PRO A 238 -7.59 13.93 -16.40
CA PRO A 238 -7.10 14.40 -17.70
C PRO A 238 -6.52 13.31 -18.59
N LEU A 239 -5.83 12.31 -18.00
CA LEU A 239 -5.30 11.18 -18.75
C LEU A 239 -6.42 10.32 -19.35
N LEU A 240 -7.54 10.17 -18.63
CA LEU A 240 -8.68 9.41 -19.14
C LEU A 240 -9.37 10.11 -20.31
N THR A 241 -9.48 11.42 -20.29
CA THR A 241 -10.08 12.17 -21.42
C THR A 241 -9.28 11.95 -22.71
N GLN A 242 -7.97 11.94 -22.64
CA GLN A 242 -7.12 11.63 -23.80
C GLN A 242 -7.26 10.18 -24.27
N LEU A 243 -7.30 9.21 -23.33
CA LEU A 243 -7.44 7.80 -23.69
C LEU A 243 -8.78 7.44 -24.30
N THR A 244 -9.83 8.16 -23.92
CA THR A 244 -11.20 7.95 -24.44
C THR A 244 -11.53 8.81 -25.65
N GLY A 245 -10.68 9.75 -26.05
CA GLY A 245 -10.96 10.70 -27.14
C GLY A 245 -12.08 11.69 -26.82
N THR A 246 -12.42 11.88 -25.53
CA THR A 246 -13.52 12.74 -25.06
C THR A 246 -13.03 14.05 -24.44
N TRP A 247 -11.89 14.54 -24.88
CA TRP A 247 -11.20 15.68 -24.29
C TRP A 247 -11.98 17.02 -24.37
N GLU A 248 -12.98 17.13 -25.26
CA GLU A 248 -13.82 18.34 -25.40
C GLU A 248 -15.21 18.21 -24.75
N ILE A 249 -15.62 17.03 -24.27
CA ILE A 249 -17.02 16.73 -23.94
C ILE A 249 -17.35 17.03 -22.46
N GLY A 250 -16.48 16.66 -21.54
CA GLY A 250 -16.79 16.70 -20.11
C GLY A 250 -16.75 18.09 -19.49
N PRO A 251 -17.50 18.39 -18.42
CA PRO A 251 -17.48 19.66 -17.70
C PRO A 251 -16.11 20.09 -17.16
N LEU A 252 -15.16 19.16 -17.00
CA LEU A 252 -13.78 19.45 -16.63
C LEU A 252 -12.80 19.40 -17.81
N SER A 253 -13.27 19.46 -19.06
CA SER A 253 -12.40 19.54 -20.26
C SER A 253 -11.41 20.69 -20.13
N VAL A 254 -11.84 21.88 -19.73
CA VAL A 254 -10.98 23.06 -19.51
C VAL A 254 -9.81 22.75 -18.54
N VAL A 255 -10.02 21.93 -17.50
CA VAL A 255 -8.93 21.51 -16.61
C VAL A 255 -7.99 20.53 -17.31
N SER A 256 -8.53 19.68 -18.19
CA SER A 256 -7.73 18.79 -19.02
C SER A 256 -6.84 19.57 -19.96
N ASP A 257 -7.36 20.58 -20.63
CA ASP A 257 -6.61 21.47 -21.55
C ASP A 257 -5.51 22.24 -20.82
N VAL A 258 -5.81 22.72 -19.60
CA VAL A 258 -4.80 23.37 -18.74
C VAL A 258 -3.73 22.40 -18.24
N MET A 259 -4.04 21.11 -18.08
CA MET A 259 -3.08 20.09 -17.60
C MET A 259 -2.31 19.40 -18.73
N LEU A 260 -2.90 19.33 -19.91
CA LEU A 260 -2.36 18.60 -21.04
C LEU A 260 -1.82 19.61 -22.07
N GLN A 261 -0.62 19.40 -22.56
CA GLN A 261 -0.10 20.22 -23.64
C GLN A 261 -0.62 19.71 -24.98
N ALA A 262 -1.13 20.60 -25.80
CA ALA A 262 -1.47 20.27 -27.17
C ALA A 262 -0.18 19.87 -27.93
N SER A 263 -0.17 18.67 -28.50
CA SER A 263 0.84 18.32 -29.49
C SER A 263 0.59 19.14 -30.75
N PRO A 264 1.64 19.62 -31.45
CA PRO A 264 1.45 20.24 -32.76
C PRO A 264 0.65 19.31 -33.67
N ASP A 265 -0.37 19.87 -34.34
CA ASP A 265 -1.23 19.06 -35.19
C ASP A 265 -0.42 18.49 -36.38
N ALA A 266 -0.59 17.17 -36.63
CA ALA A 266 0.10 16.50 -37.72
C ALA A 266 -0.26 17.09 -39.09
N ASP A 267 -1.43 17.70 -39.21
CA ASP A 267 -1.88 18.35 -40.44
C ASP A 267 -1.30 19.76 -40.61
N GLU A 268 -1.13 20.55 -39.53
CA GLU A 268 -0.35 21.81 -39.56
C GLU A 268 1.11 21.57 -40.00
N VAL A 269 1.69 20.46 -39.51
CA VAL A 269 3.04 20.07 -39.90
C VAL A 269 3.14 19.67 -41.36
N LYS A 270 2.15 18.96 -41.90
CA LYS A 270 2.08 18.60 -43.31
C LYS A 270 1.89 19.84 -44.20
N GLU A 271 1.08 20.80 -43.79
CA GLU A 271 0.82 22.04 -44.51
C GLU A 271 2.08 22.93 -44.56
N ALA A 272 2.80 23.00 -43.40
CA ALA A 272 4.11 23.69 -43.38
C ALA A 272 5.17 22.98 -44.22
N CYS A 273 5.15 21.65 -44.34
CA CYS A 273 6.05 20.86 -45.15
C CYS A 273 5.81 20.96 -46.66
N ASN A 274 4.58 21.27 -47.08
CA ASN A 274 4.26 21.39 -48.49
C ASN A 274 4.92 22.61 -49.17
N ASN A 275 5.36 23.57 -48.37
CA ASN A 275 5.93 24.84 -48.86
C ASN A 275 7.44 25.00 -48.63
N ASP A 276 8.15 24.05 -48.02
CA ASP A 276 9.57 24.20 -47.67
C ASP A 276 10.45 22.99 -48.07
N THR A 277 11.65 23.33 -48.61
CA THR A 277 12.65 22.34 -49.03
C THR A 277 13.37 21.61 -47.88
N ASN A 278 13.17 22.03 -46.63
CA ASN A 278 13.82 21.49 -45.44
C ASN A 278 12.88 20.60 -44.56
N CYS A 279 11.89 20.00 -45.20
CA CYS A 279 10.82 19.22 -44.48
C CYS A 279 11.38 18.11 -43.60
N VAL A 280 12.46 17.44 -43.94
CA VAL A 280 13.04 16.35 -43.10
C VAL A 280 13.54 16.87 -41.74
N THR A 281 14.14 18.09 -41.76
CA THR A 281 14.61 18.73 -40.51
C THR A 281 13.44 19.21 -39.67
N LEU A 282 12.40 19.81 -40.30
CA LEU A 282 11.17 20.22 -39.66
C LEU A 282 10.40 19.02 -39.06
N GLN A 283 10.25 17.91 -39.76
CA GLN A 283 9.64 16.68 -39.24
C GLN A 283 10.42 16.10 -38.06
N GLY A 284 11.76 16.17 -38.08
CA GLY A 284 12.59 15.76 -36.95
C GLY A 284 12.38 16.66 -35.70
N ILE A 285 12.30 17.95 -35.89
CA ILE A 285 12.07 18.96 -34.87
C ILE A 285 10.68 18.72 -34.23
N VAL A 286 9.66 18.59 -35.06
CA VAL A 286 8.28 18.35 -34.64
C VAL A 286 8.16 16.99 -33.94
N GLY A 287 8.84 15.95 -34.41
CA GLY A 287 8.86 14.64 -33.74
C GLY A 287 9.43 14.70 -32.32
N VAL A 288 10.51 15.47 -32.10
CA VAL A 288 11.08 15.67 -30.76
C VAL A 288 10.13 16.48 -29.89
N GLN A 289 9.51 17.52 -30.42
CA GLN A 289 8.54 18.34 -29.69
C GLN A 289 7.29 17.54 -29.30
N SER A 290 6.73 16.77 -30.23
CA SER A 290 5.56 15.92 -29.96
C SER A 290 5.84 14.85 -28.92
N PHE A 291 7.03 14.22 -28.96
CA PHE A 291 7.46 13.23 -28.00
C PHE A 291 7.67 13.87 -26.60
N GLY A 292 8.36 15.00 -26.53
CA GLY A 292 8.54 15.76 -25.29
C GLY A 292 7.20 16.22 -24.70
N ALA A 293 6.32 16.80 -25.53
CA ALA A 293 4.98 17.21 -25.10
C ALA A 293 4.17 16.02 -24.51
N ALA A 294 4.22 14.86 -25.15
CA ALA A 294 3.55 13.66 -24.66
C ALA A 294 4.08 13.19 -23.29
N ILE A 295 5.37 13.32 -23.03
CA ILE A 295 5.95 13.04 -21.71
C ILE A 295 5.57 14.12 -20.72
N LEU A 296 5.70 15.40 -21.10
CA LEU A 296 5.42 16.53 -20.22
C LEU A 296 3.96 16.54 -19.75
N THR A 297 3.01 16.10 -20.59
CA THR A 297 1.60 15.94 -20.19
C THR A 297 1.39 14.94 -19.06
N LEU A 298 2.24 13.91 -18.94
CA LEU A 298 2.15 12.91 -17.88
C LEU A 298 2.74 13.42 -16.54
N ILE A 299 3.64 14.38 -16.59
CA ILE A 299 4.36 14.86 -15.39
C ILE A 299 3.42 15.47 -14.33
N PRO A 300 2.47 16.35 -14.66
CA PRO A 300 1.50 16.86 -13.68
C PRO A 300 0.68 15.74 -13.00
N VAL A 301 0.24 14.78 -13.79
CA VAL A 301 -0.50 13.59 -13.30
C VAL A 301 0.36 12.79 -12.35
N LEU A 302 1.58 12.44 -12.75
CA LEU A 302 2.52 11.69 -11.92
C LEU A 302 2.90 12.45 -10.64
N LEU A 303 3.10 13.77 -10.74
CA LEU A 303 3.41 14.62 -9.60
C LEU A 303 2.26 14.64 -8.58
N LEU A 304 1.02 14.78 -9.05
CA LEU A 304 -0.17 14.71 -8.19
C LEU A 304 -0.37 13.32 -7.59
N LEU A 305 -0.08 12.25 -8.33
CA LEU A 305 -0.14 10.88 -7.79
C LEU A 305 0.93 10.64 -6.71
N VAL A 306 2.14 11.15 -6.91
CA VAL A 306 3.19 11.11 -5.88
C VAL A 306 2.80 11.95 -4.66
N CYS A 307 2.19 13.12 -4.88
CA CYS A 307 1.63 13.93 -3.80
C CYS A 307 0.50 13.21 -3.06
N ALA A 308 -0.41 12.52 -3.76
CA ALA A 308 -1.48 11.72 -3.17
C ALA A 308 -0.93 10.61 -2.25
N GLU A 309 0.13 9.92 -2.67
CA GLU A 309 0.83 8.94 -1.81
C GLU A 309 1.52 9.63 -0.61
N GLY A 310 2.11 10.80 -0.82
CA GLY A 310 2.68 11.61 0.26
C GLY A 310 1.62 12.08 1.27
N LEU A 311 0.44 12.51 0.80
CA LEU A 311 -0.72 12.85 1.64
C LEU A 311 -1.19 11.64 2.45
N ARG A 312 -1.28 10.47 1.83
CA ARG A 312 -1.62 9.20 2.50
C ARG A 312 -0.66 8.90 3.66
N ARG A 313 0.62 9.22 3.51
CA ARG A 313 1.65 9.13 4.55
C ARG A 313 1.65 10.31 5.53
N GLY A 314 0.81 11.32 5.31
CA GLY A 314 0.70 12.52 6.14
C GLY A 314 1.85 13.52 5.99
N ARG A 315 2.59 13.48 4.87
CA ARG A 315 3.77 14.33 4.61
C ARG A 315 3.39 15.79 4.42
N ARG A 316 4.06 16.68 5.18
CA ARG A 316 3.86 18.12 5.12
C ARG A 316 4.26 18.72 3.76
N LEU A 317 5.31 18.17 3.13
CA LEU A 317 5.73 18.60 1.80
C LEU A 317 4.67 18.28 0.75
N ALA A 318 4.10 17.04 0.76
CA ALA A 318 3.03 16.66 -0.15
C ALA A 318 1.80 17.55 0.01
N TYR A 319 1.41 17.89 1.24
CA TYR A 319 0.33 18.82 1.54
C TYR A 319 0.58 20.20 0.89
N ARG A 320 1.80 20.77 1.08
CA ARG A 320 2.14 22.08 0.51
C ARG A 320 2.19 22.05 -1.01
N LEU A 321 2.80 21.01 -1.60
CA LEU A 321 2.88 20.86 -3.05
C LEU A 321 1.49 20.71 -3.67
N THR A 322 0.65 19.84 -3.12
CA THR A 322 -0.73 19.67 -3.61
C THR A 322 -1.51 20.99 -3.51
N LEU A 323 -1.37 21.74 -2.42
CA LEU A 323 -2.05 23.01 -2.24
C LEU A 323 -1.59 24.04 -3.27
N VAL A 324 -0.27 24.13 -3.54
CA VAL A 324 0.28 25.04 -4.56
C VAL A 324 -0.19 24.64 -5.95
N ILE A 325 -0.16 23.35 -6.29
CA ILE A 325 -0.60 22.85 -7.60
C ILE A 325 -2.08 23.13 -7.81
N GLN A 326 -2.94 22.83 -6.84
CA GLN A 326 -4.38 23.08 -6.97
C GLN A 326 -4.74 24.57 -7.03
N ALA A 327 -4.03 25.40 -6.27
CA ALA A 327 -4.18 26.84 -6.36
C ALA A 327 -3.72 27.40 -7.72
N TYR A 328 -2.62 26.87 -8.26
CA TYR A 328 -2.16 27.19 -9.62
C TYR A 328 -3.19 26.79 -10.68
N LEU A 329 -3.71 25.55 -10.63
CA LEU A 329 -4.74 25.08 -11.57
C LEU A 329 -5.99 25.97 -11.51
N ALA A 330 -6.47 26.29 -10.31
CA ALA A 330 -7.61 27.21 -10.15
C ALA A 330 -7.33 28.59 -10.76
N ALA A 331 -6.14 29.15 -10.52
CA ALA A 331 -5.77 30.47 -11.03
C ALA A 331 -5.65 30.50 -12.57
N VAL A 332 -5.00 29.50 -13.17
CA VAL A 332 -4.87 29.39 -14.62
C VAL A 332 -6.23 29.15 -15.27
N THR A 333 -7.06 28.26 -14.70
CA THR A 333 -8.44 28.04 -15.19
C THR A 333 -9.26 29.36 -15.18
N VAL A 334 -9.18 30.12 -14.09
CA VAL A 334 -9.85 31.46 -14.02
C VAL A 334 -9.30 32.38 -15.08
N LEU A 335 -7.97 32.42 -15.28
CA LEU A 335 -7.34 33.25 -16.28
C LEU A 335 -7.77 32.88 -17.70
N SER A 336 -7.80 31.58 -18.03
CA SER A 336 -8.28 31.07 -19.32
C SER A 336 -9.75 31.45 -19.58
N ILE A 337 -10.60 31.35 -18.56
CA ILE A 337 -12.01 31.76 -18.65
C ILE A 337 -12.11 33.28 -18.88
N VAL A 338 -11.32 34.10 -18.16
CA VAL A 338 -11.31 35.56 -18.35
C VAL A 338 -10.83 35.91 -19.75
N GLN A 339 -9.78 35.26 -20.25
CA GLN A 339 -9.30 35.46 -21.62
C GLN A 339 -10.39 35.15 -22.65
N TYR A 340 -11.09 34.03 -22.51
CA TYR A 340 -12.23 33.67 -23.38
C TYR A 340 -13.34 34.72 -23.36
N ILE A 341 -13.73 35.21 -22.18
CA ILE A 341 -14.81 36.25 -22.05
C ILE A 341 -14.37 37.60 -22.59
N THR A 342 -13.09 37.92 -22.53
CA THR A 342 -12.55 39.23 -22.97
C THR A 342 -12.04 39.21 -24.40
N ASP A 343 -12.10 38.11 -25.11
CA ASP A 343 -11.71 37.98 -26.50
C ASP A 343 -12.66 38.83 -27.38
N PRO A 344 -12.15 39.82 -28.15
CA PRO A 344 -12.97 40.67 -28.99
C PRO A 344 -13.73 39.94 -30.11
N ASP A 345 -13.25 38.75 -30.49
CA ASP A 345 -13.83 37.96 -31.56
C ASP A 345 -14.98 37.06 -31.03
N VAL A 346 -15.14 36.94 -29.70
CA VAL A 346 -16.21 36.21 -29.03
C VAL A 346 -17.39 37.15 -28.72
N THR A 347 -18.48 36.95 -29.41
CA THR A 347 -19.74 37.68 -29.10
C THR A 347 -20.56 36.83 -28.12
N LEU A 348 -20.58 37.24 -26.85
CA LEU A 348 -21.35 36.52 -25.79
C LEU A 348 -22.86 36.53 -26.12
N GLY A 349 -23.42 35.38 -26.49
CA GLY A 349 -24.84 35.13 -26.67
C GLY A 349 -25.52 34.49 -25.46
N ASP A 350 -26.82 34.19 -25.56
CA ASP A 350 -27.53 33.49 -24.49
C ASP A 350 -26.97 32.06 -24.21
N ASP A 351 -26.40 31.45 -25.26
CA ASP A 351 -25.79 30.11 -25.19
C ASP A 351 -24.47 30.10 -24.38
N ASP A 352 -23.75 31.22 -24.31
CA ASP A 352 -22.47 31.35 -23.61
C ASP A 352 -22.65 31.33 -22.08
N PHE A 353 -23.82 31.74 -21.56
CA PHE A 353 -24.13 31.62 -20.15
C PHE A 353 -24.24 30.16 -19.71
N GLY A 354 -24.80 29.30 -20.55
CA GLY A 354 -24.83 27.84 -20.35
C GLY A 354 -23.42 27.24 -20.27
N TYR A 355 -22.55 27.61 -21.21
CA TYR A 355 -21.13 27.20 -21.22
C TYR A 355 -20.42 27.62 -19.93
N LEU A 356 -20.59 28.91 -19.52
CA LEU A 356 -19.95 29.39 -18.31
C LEU A 356 -20.39 28.61 -17.06
N LEU A 357 -21.68 28.28 -16.95
CA LEU A 357 -22.24 27.58 -15.82
C LEU A 357 -21.79 26.10 -15.77
N LEU A 358 -21.78 25.41 -16.91
CA LEU A 358 -21.54 23.98 -17.01
C LEU A 358 -20.07 23.58 -17.09
N TYR A 359 -19.22 24.40 -17.67
CA TYR A 359 -17.81 24.14 -17.85
C TYR A 359 -16.92 24.98 -16.91
N ALA A 360 -17.11 26.27 -16.88
CA ALA A 360 -16.26 27.17 -16.12
C ALA A 360 -16.42 26.99 -14.60
N VAL A 361 -17.66 26.86 -14.12
CA VAL A 361 -17.93 26.73 -12.69
C VAL A 361 -17.37 25.40 -12.12
N PRO A 362 -17.62 24.22 -12.69
CA PRO A 362 -17.00 22.99 -12.23
C PRO A 362 -15.47 22.98 -12.33
N ALA A 363 -14.92 23.57 -13.41
CA ALA A 363 -13.48 23.62 -13.63
C ALA A 363 -12.73 24.43 -12.53
N VAL A 364 -13.31 25.52 -12.07
CA VAL A 364 -12.76 26.30 -10.93
C VAL A 364 -13.10 25.64 -9.59
N LEU A 365 -14.32 25.12 -9.45
CA LEU A 365 -14.80 24.58 -8.18
C LEU A 365 -14.07 23.31 -7.74
N ALA A 366 -13.71 22.43 -8.69
CA ALA A 366 -13.05 21.16 -8.37
C ALA A 366 -11.69 21.35 -7.65
N PRO A 367 -10.71 22.13 -8.17
CA PRO A 367 -9.47 22.40 -7.45
C PRO A 367 -9.71 23.22 -6.17
N VAL A 368 -10.68 24.13 -6.12
CA VAL A 368 -11.04 24.91 -4.92
C VAL A 368 -11.58 23.99 -3.82
N ILE A 369 -12.42 23.00 -4.13
CA ILE A 369 -12.91 22.00 -3.17
C ILE A 369 -11.74 21.19 -2.60
N ILE A 370 -10.79 20.80 -3.44
CA ILE A 370 -9.60 20.08 -2.97
C ILE A 370 -8.77 20.97 -2.02
N VAL A 371 -8.57 22.24 -2.36
CA VAL A 371 -7.90 23.22 -1.48
C VAL A 371 -8.63 23.34 -0.15
N ALA A 372 -9.95 23.52 -0.16
CA ALA A 372 -10.77 23.63 1.04
C ALA A 372 -10.68 22.36 1.90
N LEU A 373 -10.72 21.18 1.27
CA LEU A 373 -10.56 19.87 1.95
C LEU A 373 -9.19 19.75 2.62
N LEU A 374 -8.12 20.19 1.94
CA LEU A 374 -6.76 20.21 2.49
C LEU A 374 -6.65 21.18 3.67
N LEU A 375 -7.16 22.41 3.53
CA LEU A 375 -7.13 23.43 4.60
C LEU A 375 -7.92 22.99 5.84
N ALA A 376 -9.10 22.40 5.67
CA ALA A 376 -9.91 21.86 6.76
C ALA A 376 -9.18 20.76 7.54
N ASN A 377 -8.29 20.00 6.87
CA ASN A 377 -7.56 18.89 7.45
C ASN A 377 -6.06 19.18 7.69
N ARG A 378 -5.62 20.44 7.62
CA ARG A 378 -4.21 20.87 7.70
C ARG A 378 -3.44 20.29 8.89
N HIS A 379 -4.11 20.14 10.04
CA HIS A 379 -3.53 19.64 11.27
C HIS A 379 -3.19 18.13 11.22
N LYS A 380 -3.66 17.41 10.20
CA LYS A 380 -3.43 15.97 10.01
C LYS A 380 -2.16 15.67 9.19
N PHE A 381 -1.60 16.66 8.47
CA PHE A 381 -0.43 16.53 7.59
C PHE A 381 0.81 17.19 8.21
N ARG A 382 1.38 16.58 9.25
CA ARG A 382 2.49 17.15 10.03
C ARG A 382 3.79 16.36 9.94
N VAL A 383 3.81 15.26 9.18
CA VAL A 383 5.00 14.41 9.06
C VAL A 383 6.06 15.14 8.23
N GLU A 384 7.19 15.47 8.87
CA GLU A 384 8.33 16.11 8.23
C GLU A 384 9.34 15.06 7.76
N SER A 385 10.03 15.35 6.66
CA SER A 385 11.18 14.57 6.22
C SER A 385 12.44 15.06 6.94
N SER A 386 13.54 14.32 6.84
CA SER A 386 14.81 14.75 7.41
C SER A 386 15.29 16.05 6.77
N ASP A 387 15.93 16.92 7.56
CA ASP A 387 16.51 18.18 7.07
C ASP A 387 17.56 17.93 5.97
N ALA A 388 18.27 16.81 6.05
CA ALA A 388 19.18 16.36 4.99
C ALA A 388 18.41 16.04 3.69
N GLY A 389 17.24 15.42 3.77
CA GLY A 389 16.40 15.13 2.62
C GLY A 389 15.90 16.41 1.93
N TYR A 390 15.48 17.41 2.68
CA TYR A 390 15.09 18.71 2.14
C TYR A 390 16.27 19.45 1.50
N ARG A 391 17.45 19.42 2.12
CA ARG A 391 18.65 20.05 1.54
C ARG A 391 19.08 19.38 0.23
N VAL A 392 19.06 18.05 0.17
CA VAL A 392 19.38 17.32 -1.06
C VAL A 392 18.35 17.64 -2.15
N LEU A 393 17.06 17.59 -1.84
CA LEU A 393 16.00 17.93 -2.79
C LEU A 393 16.20 19.35 -3.33
N GLY A 394 16.31 20.35 -2.46
CA GLY A 394 16.44 21.76 -2.87
C GLY A 394 17.73 22.03 -3.65
N ARG A 395 18.87 21.50 -3.18
CA ARG A 395 20.16 21.69 -3.86
C ARG A 395 20.19 21.01 -5.24
N THR A 396 19.71 19.80 -5.34
CA THR A 396 19.71 19.07 -6.62
C THR A 396 18.74 19.69 -7.60
N SER A 397 17.51 20.09 -7.16
CA SER A 397 16.56 20.78 -8.02
C SER A 397 17.11 22.12 -8.52
N LEU A 398 17.78 22.88 -7.66
CA LEU A 398 18.41 24.14 -8.05
C LEU A 398 19.54 23.92 -9.08
N ILE A 399 20.39 22.92 -8.87
CA ILE A 399 21.49 22.59 -9.79
C ILE A 399 20.91 22.21 -11.16
N LEU A 400 19.87 21.36 -11.19
CA LEU A 400 19.21 20.94 -12.44
C LEU A 400 18.61 22.13 -13.17
N ALA A 401 17.90 23.02 -12.47
CA ALA A 401 17.29 24.20 -13.04
C ALA A 401 18.36 25.15 -13.63
N VAL A 402 19.42 25.45 -12.86
CA VAL A 402 20.51 26.33 -13.32
C VAL A 402 21.23 25.70 -14.53
N ALA A 403 21.52 24.41 -14.48
CA ALA A 403 22.17 23.70 -15.60
C ALA A 403 21.33 23.77 -16.89
N ALA A 404 20.02 23.57 -16.77
CA ALA A 404 19.11 23.67 -17.92
C ALA A 404 19.03 25.09 -18.47
N ILE A 405 18.94 26.10 -17.61
CA ILE A 405 18.94 27.52 -18.03
C ILE A 405 20.24 27.83 -18.78
N VAL A 406 21.40 27.48 -18.21
CA VAL A 406 22.70 27.77 -18.81
C VAL A 406 22.84 27.06 -20.17
N LEU A 407 22.47 25.78 -20.23
CA LEU A 407 22.55 24.97 -21.44
C LEU A 407 21.63 25.52 -22.52
N TYR A 408 20.38 25.83 -22.17
CA TYR A 408 19.41 26.38 -23.10
C TYR A 408 19.84 27.75 -23.65
N VAL A 409 20.22 28.67 -22.77
CA VAL A 409 20.69 30.01 -23.15
C VAL A 409 21.95 29.92 -24.04
N ALA A 410 22.89 29.04 -23.73
CA ALA A 410 24.08 28.84 -24.55
C ALA A 410 23.70 28.39 -25.98
N PHE A 411 22.82 27.40 -26.13
CA PHE A 411 22.38 26.93 -27.46
C PHE A 411 21.55 27.99 -28.18
N TRP A 412 20.68 28.71 -27.46
CA TRP A 412 19.90 29.80 -28.01
C TRP A 412 20.77 30.92 -28.66
N PHE A 413 21.93 31.24 -28.02
CA PHE A 413 22.89 32.20 -28.57
C PHE A 413 23.70 31.59 -29.71
N VAL A 414 24.18 30.37 -29.65
CA VAL A 414 24.99 29.69 -30.64
C VAL A 414 24.22 29.54 -31.99
N GLU A 415 22.93 29.23 -31.91
CA GLU A 415 22.07 29.05 -33.08
C GLU A 415 21.51 30.34 -33.68
N GLY A 416 21.92 31.52 -33.18
CA GLY A 416 21.58 32.84 -33.74
C GLY A 416 20.14 33.27 -33.47
N ASN A 417 19.46 32.68 -32.51
CA ASN A 417 18.09 33.07 -32.13
C ASN A 417 17.93 34.53 -31.68
N PRO A 418 18.95 35.24 -31.11
CA PRO A 418 18.83 36.66 -30.74
C PRO A 418 18.48 37.64 -31.91
N GLY A 419 18.71 37.22 -33.15
CA GLY A 419 18.32 38.01 -34.33
C GLY A 419 16.89 37.72 -34.81
N ARG A 420 16.20 36.73 -34.25
CA ARG A 420 14.92 36.19 -34.73
C ARG A 420 13.82 36.15 -33.70
N SER A 421 14.16 36.17 -32.40
CA SER A 421 13.25 36.12 -31.27
C SER A 421 13.60 37.16 -30.22
N THR A 422 12.62 37.57 -29.43
CA THR A 422 12.75 38.60 -28.39
C THR A 422 13.25 38.01 -27.07
N LEU A 423 13.68 38.86 -26.12
CA LEU A 423 13.97 38.42 -24.75
C LEU A 423 12.70 37.90 -24.02
N TRP A 424 11.51 38.34 -24.46
CA TRP A 424 10.25 37.85 -23.94
C TRP A 424 10.00 36.41 -24.37
N ASP A 425 10.30 36.08 -25.61
CA ASP A 425 10.22 34.69 -26.10
C ASP A 425 11.19 33.75 -25.35
N LEU A 426 12.43 34.23 -25.11
CA LEU A 426 13.38 33.49 -24.31
C LEU A 426 12.86 33.21 -22.87
N ALA A 427 12.28 34.24 -22.25
CA ALA A 427 11.69 34.08 -20.91
C ALA A 427 10.51 33.10 -20.90
N GLY A 428 9.67 33.11 -21.91
CA GLY A 428 8.58 32.14 -22.09
C GLY A 428 9.07 30.73 -22.30
N GLN A 429 10.08 30.57 -23.18
CA GLN A 429 10.70 29.26 -23.45
C GLN A 429 11.38 28.67 -22.20
N LEU A 430 12.07 29.48 -21.40
CA LEU A 430 12.64 29.05 -20.12
C LEU A 430 11.56 28.69 -19.11
N THR A 431 10.45 29.43 -19.09
CA THR A 431 9.30 29.10 -18.21
C THR A 431 8.72 27.73 -18.57
N HIS A 432 8.58 27.43 -19.85
CA HIS A 432 8.14 26.10 -20.33
C HIS A 432 9.04 24.97 -19.90
N ILE A 433 10.36 25.15 -19.89
CA ILE A 433 11.32 24.12 -19.41
C ILE A 433 11.23 23.93 -17.89
N LEU A 434 11.01 25.01 -17.13
CA LEU A 434 11.06 25.01 -15.67
C LEU A 434 9.74 24.68 -14.99
N VAL A 435 8.61 24.93 -15.65
CA VAL A 435 7.27 24.70 -15.08
C VAL A 435 6.64 23.46 -15.71
N PRO A 436 6.17 22.48 -14.92
CA PRO A 436 5.60 21.23 -15.44
C PRO A 436 4.12 21.36 -15.83
N PHE A 437 3.68 22.57 -16.14
CA PHE A 437 2.31 22.87 -16.52
C PHE A 437 2.31 23.80 -17.73
N PRO A 438 1.31 23.70 -18.60
CA PRO A 438 1.14 24.65 -19.68
C PRO A 438 1.12 26.09 -19.16
N VAL A 439 1.80 26.98 -19.88
CA VAL A 439 1.77 28.39 -19.57
C VAL A 439 0.65 29.09 -20.40
N PRO A 440 -0.14 30.00 -19.81
CA PRO A 440 -1.31 30.58 -20.47
C PRO A 440 -0.95 31.73 -21.44
N PHE A 441 0.16 31.59 -22.16
CA PHE A 441 0.57 32.56 -23.18
C PHE A 441 1.32 31.89 -24.32
N VAL A 442 1.12 32.41 -25.52
CA VAL A 442 1.77 31.90 -26.71
C VAL A 442 3.27 32.20 -26.64
N VAL A 443 4.10 31.22 -26.84
CA VAL A 443 5.57 31.36 -26.86
C VAL A 443 6.08 30.96 -28.24
N ALA A 444 6.88 31.85 -28.86
CA ALA A 444 7.53 31.53 -30.11
C ALA A 444 8.48 30.31 -29.93
N LEU A 445 8.40 29.33 -30.84
CA LEU A 445 9.23 28.14 -30.80
C LEU A 445 10.69 28.46 -31.13
N PRO A 446 11.68 27.80 -30.52
CA PRO A 446 13.09 27.93 -30.90
C PRO A 446 13.33 27.40 -32.30
N GLN A 447 14.20 28.09 -33.07
CA GLN A 447 14.45 27.76 -34.48
C GLN A 447 15.70 26.89 -34.72
N GLY A 448 16.43 26.53 -33.68
CA GLY A 448 17.65 25.70 -33.79
C GLY A 448 17.42 24.27 -33.30
N LEU A 449 18.16 23.30 -33.83
CA LEU A 449 18.04 21.90 -33.48
C LEU A 449 18.37 21.66 -31.97
N LEU A 450 19.48 22.23 -31.48
CA LEU A 450 19.93 22.04 -30.12
C LEU A 450 19.02 22.73 -29.10
N SER A 451 18.60 23.96 -29.39
CA SER A 451 17.64 24.70 -28.57
C SER A 451 16.27 23.98 -28.55
N THR A 452 15.83 23.41 -29.67
CA THR A 452 14.58 22.66 -29.78
C THR A 452 14.64 21.35 -28.95
N VAL A 453 15.76 20.63 -29.02
CA VAL A 453 15.93 19.40 -28.21
C VAL A 453 15.90 19.72 -26.71
N VAL A 454 16.58 20.78 -26.26
CA VAL A 454 16.55 21.17 -24.86
C VAL A 454 15.18 21.73 -24.46
N TYR A 455 14.49 22.43 -25.33
CA TYR A 455 13.13 22.92 -25.12
C TYR A 455 12.14 21.76 -24.93
N GLY A 456 12.19 20.75 -25.82
CA GLY A 456 11.25 19.63 -25.82
C GLY A 456 11.54 18.57 -24.76
N LEU A 457 12.81 18.32 -24.42
CA LEU A 457 13.17 17.22 -23.51
C LEU A 457 13.79 17.69 -22.17
N GLY A 458 14.26 18.94 -22.10
CA GLY A 458 14.94 19.46 -20.91
C GLY A 458 14.02 19.51 -19.70
N GLY A 459 12.79 19.95 -19.88
CA GLY A 459 11.75 19.96 -18.87
C GLY A 459 11.44 18.57 -18.36
N ASP A 460 11.28 17.60 -19.25
CA ASP A 460 10.99 16.21 -18.93
C ASP A 460 12.05 15.59 -18.02
N ILE A 461 13.32 15.73 -18.38
CA ILE A 461 14.44 15.21 -17.59
C ILE A 461 14.47 15.83 -16.21
N ILE A 462 14.32 17.14 -16.10
CA ILE A 462 14.33 17.87 -14.82
C ILE A 462 13.20 17.35 -13.94
N TRP A 463 11.98 17.32 -14.47
CA TRP A 463 10.82 16.97 -13.66
C TRP A 463 10.76 15.50 -13.30
N LEU A 464 11.21 14.58 -14.17
CA LEU A 464 11.37 13.18 -13.84
C LEU A 464 12.39 12.99 -12.69
N CYS A 465 13.53 13.71 -12.75
CA CYS A 465 14.49 13.70 -11.66
C CYS A 465 13.90 14.26 -10.35
N ILE A 466 13.19 15.39 -10.42
CA ILE A 466 12.51 15.97 -9.25
C ILE A 466 11.45 15.01 -8.71
N LEU A 467 10.66 14.36 -9.55
CA LEU A 467 9.67 13.37 -9.17
C LEU A 467 10.29 12.22 -8.37
N VAL A 468 11.40 11.67 -8.87
CA VAL A 468 12.16 10.61 -8.19
C VAL A 468 12.70 11.11 -6.84
N LEU A 469 13.23 12.32 -6.79
CA LEU A 469 13.75 12.92 -5.55
C LEU A 469 12.63 13.15 -4.52
N VAL A 470 11.47 13.66 -4.94
CA VAL A 470 10.29 13.85 -4.08
C VAL A 470 9.79 12.51 -3.57
N LEU A 471 9.67 11.50 -4.43
CA LEU A 471 9.26 10.15 -4.05
C LEU A 471 10.22 9.53 -3.03
N ASN A 472 11.53 9.66 -3.26
CA ASN A 472 12.55 9.20 -2.33
C ASN A 472 12.50 9.97 -1.01
N ASN A 473 12.25 11.30 -1.04
CA ASN A 473 12.06 12.11 0.15
C ASN A 473 10.85 11.63 0.97
N PHE A 474 9.74 11.25 0.31
CA PHE A 474 8.56 10.70 1.00
C PHE A 474 8.79 9.30 1.58
N ARG A 475 9.72 8.53 1.04
CA ARG A 475 10.11 7.21 1.56
C ARG A 475 11.10 7.28 2.72
N ARG A 476 11.91 8.34 2.81
CA ARG A 476 12.86 8.54 3.90
C ARG A 476 12.14 9.07 5.14
N PHE A 477 12.37 8.44 6.27
CA PHE A 477 11.83 8.86 7.57
C PHE A 477 12.85 9.74 8.29
N ARG A 478 12.34 10.71 9.06
CA ARG A 478 13.19 11.47 9.98
C ARG A 478 13.50 10.55 11.17
N MET A 479 14.71 10.03 11.23
CA MET A 479 15.19 9.44 12.47
C MET A 479 15.33 10.58 13.47
N LEU A 480 14.72 10.46 14.64
CA LEU A 480 14.98 11.39 15.74
C LEU A 480 16.47 11.26 16.08
N ALA A 481 17.13 12.39 16.26
CA ALA A 481 18.50 12.40 16.77
C ALA A 481 18.42 11.98 18.24
N THR A 482 18.61 10.70 18.51
CA THR A 482 18.73 10.12 19.84
C THR A 482 20.19 9.78 20.06
N ASP A 483 20.62 9.74 21.30
CA ASP A 483 21.92 9.17 21.67
C ASP A 483 21.73 7.65 21.78
N PRO A 484 22.19 6.84 20.79
CA PRO A 484 21.94 5.40 20.80
C PRO A 484 22.50 4.71 22.03
N ALA A 485 23.64 5.21 22.56
CA ALA A 485 24.27 4.61 23.72
C ALA A 485 23.49 4.89 25.01
N ALA A 486 23.01 6.13 25.17
CA ALA A 486 22.18 6.50 26.32
C ALA A 486 20.81 5.78 26.31
N ASP A 487 20.20 5.65 25.13
CA ASP A 487 18.93 4.94 24.99
C ASP A 487 19.10 3.43 25.23
N LEU A 488 20.20 2.83 24.79
CA LEU A 488 20.51 1.42 25.05
C LEU A 488 20.73 1.17 26.56
N GLY A 489 21.47 2.06 27.25
CA GLY A 489 21.67 1.99 28.70
C GLY A 489 20.33 2.05 29.45
N HIS A 490 19.49 3.03 29.10
CA HIS A 490 18.17 3.17 29.72
C HIS A 490 17.23 1.99 29.40
N THR A 491 17.30 1.44 28.19
CA THR A 491 16.55 0.23 27.84
C THR A 491 16.94 -0.94 28.75
N ARG A 492 18.23 -1.11 29.04
CA ARG A 492 18.73 -2.15 29.96
C ARG A 492 18.15 -1.95 31.36
N GLU A 493 18.17 -0.72 31.88
CA GLU A 493 17.58 -0.40 33.20
C GLU A 493 16.09 -0.78 33.25
N LEU A 494 15.32 -0.40 32.22
CA LEU A 494 13.91 -0.71 32.16
C LEU A 494 13.64 -2.23 32.01
N LEU A 495 14.50 -2.96 31.32
CA LEU A 495 14.38 -4.42 31.21
C LEU A 495 14.61 -5.12 32.55
N HIS A 496 15.41 -4.55 33.45
CA HIS A 496 15.52 -5.03 34.83
C HIS A 496 14.23 -4.79 35.64
N ASP A 497 13.50 -3.70 35.37
CA ASP A 497 12.20 -3.45 35.99
C ASP A 497 11.13 -4.46 35.52
N GLY A 498 11.16 -4.83 34.23
CA GLY A 498 10.26 -5.84 33.70
C GLY A 498 10.23 -5.95 32.18
N GLY A 499 9.65 -7.05 31.74
CA GLY A 499 9.47 -7.37 30.33
C GLY A 499 9.00 -8.80 30.12
N GLY A 500 8.61 -9.14 28.89
CA GLY A 500 8.28 -10.51 28.52
C GLY A 500 9.55 -11.34 28.23
N THR A 501 9.37 -12.61 28.02
CA THR A 501 10.43 -13.58 27.72
C THR A 501 11.31 -13.21 26.52
N LEU A 502 10.78 -12.48 25.55
CA LEU A 502 11.52 -12.02 24.36
C LEU A 502 12.02 -10.59 24.47
N SER A 503 11.75 -9.89 25.58
CA SER A 503 12.02 -8.46 25.69
C SER A 503 13.52 -8.13 25.73
N TRP A 504 14.39 -9.06 26.17
CA TRP A 504 15.85 -8.85 26.16
C TRP A 504 16.41 -8.63 24.75
N MET A 505 15.73 -9.13 23.70
CA MET A 505 16.05 -8.89 22.29
C MET A 505 15.94 -7.40 21.90
N ALA A 506 15.32 -6.56 22.74
CA ALA A 506 15.31 -5.11 22.55
C ALA A 506 16.72 -4.50 22.56
N LEU A 507 17.69 -5.11 23.23
CA LEU A 507 19.08 -4.65 23.30
C LEU A 507 19.89 -4.95 22.02
N TRP A 508 19.36 -5.72 21.08
CA TRP A 508 20.07 -6.11 19.88
C TRP A 508 20.21 -4.98 18.87
N ASP A 509 21.18 -5.09 17.99
CA ASP A 509 21.51 -4.08 16.98
C ASP A 509 20.32 -3.73 16.07
N ASN A 510 20.36 -2.52 15.51
CA ASN A 510 19.35 -1.95 14.61
C ASN A 510 18.00 -1.62 15.26
N ASN A 511 17.79 -1.85 16.53
CA ASN A 511 16.60 -1.42 17.25
C ASN A 511 16.63 0.08 17.54
N GLN A 512 15.47 0.70 17.42
CA GLN A 512 15.17 2.07 17.83
C GLN A 512 14.23 2.00 19.03
N TYR A 513 14.24 3.04 19.84
CA TYR A 513 13.48 3.06 21.06
C TYR A 513 12.49 4.23 21.09
N TRP A 514 11.36 3.98 21.65
CA TRP A 514 10.43 4.99 22.09
C TRP A 514 10.09 4.74 23.56
N PHE A 515 10.17 5.78 24.37
CA PHE A 515 9.88 5.70 25.79
C PHE A 515 8.63 6.51 26.15
N THR A 516 7.94 6.12 27.22
CA THR A 516 6.88 6.92 27.82
C THR A 516 7.45 8.28 28.29
N PRO A 517 6.61 9.34 28.42
CA PRO A 517 7.09 10.65 28.84
C PRO A 517 7.80 10.66 30.19
N ASP A 518 7.39 9.79 31.10
CA ASP A 518 8.00 9.56 32.42
C ASP A 518 9.19 8.59 32.39
N ARG A 519 9.52 8.05 31.21
CA ARG A 519 10.60 7.08 30.94
C ARG A 519 10.54 5.81 31.79
N LYS A 520 9.35 5.36 32.23
CA LYS A 520 9.18 4.14 33.02
C LYS A 520 8.89 2.88 32.20
N ALA A 521 8.56 3.06 30.93
CA ALA A 521 8.38 1.96 29.98
C ALA A 521 8.82 2.38 28.58
N GLY A 522 9.12 1.39 27.75
CA GLY A 522 9.54 1.62 26.37
C GLY A 522 9.02 0.57 25.40
N VAL A 523 9.25 0.85 24.13
CA VAL A 523 8.99 -0.05 23.00
C VAL A 523 10.20 -0.03 22.08
N ALA A 524 10.81 -1.19 21.85
CA ALA A 524 11.86 -1.37 20.86
C ALA A 524 11.24 -1.72 19.51
N TYR A 525 11.70 -1.10 18.43
CA TYR A 525 11.18 -1.31 17.09
C TYR A 525 12.23 -1.10 16.02
N GLN A 526 12.03 -1.74 14.86
CA GLN A 526 12.80 -1.48 13.64
C GLN A 526 11.89 -0.85 12.58
N VAL A 527 12.46 -0.04 11.70
CA VAL A 527 11.70 0.60 10.62
C VAL A 527 12.07 -0.01 9.27
N HIS A 528 11.15 -0.78 8.70
CA HIS A 528 11.29 -1.39 7.38
C HIS A 528 10.09 -1.00 6.50
N ASN A 529 10.34 -0.49 5.31
CA ASN A 529 9.30 -0.12 4.33
C ASN A 529 8.13 0.71 4.90
N GLY A 530 8.41 1.62 5.85
CA GLY A 530 7.40 2.47 6.49
C GLY A 530 6.56 1.78 7.57
N VAL A 531 6.94 0.58 7.98
CA VAL A 531 6.37 -0.16 9.10
C VAL A 531 7.31 -0.04 10.30
N ALA A 532 6.79 0.38 11.44
CA ALA A 532 7.45 0.28 12.73
C ALA A 532 7.11 -1.10 13.32
N LEU A 533 8.03 -2.03 13.15
CA LEU A 533 7.90 -3.42 13.57
C LEU A 533 8.53 -3.56 14.94
N THR A 534 7.73 -3.87 15.99
CA THR A 534 8.27 -3.99 17.33
C THR A 534 8.96 -5.35 17.53
N VAL A 535 9.91 -5.36 18.46
CA VAL A 535 10.52 -6.57 18.99
C VAL A 535 9.76 -6.92 20.27
N ALA A 536 8.93 -7.94 20.22
CA ALA A 536 8.03 -8.33 21.30
C ALA A 536 7.02 -7.20 21.69
N GLY A 537 6.60 -7.17 22.97
CA GLY A 537 5.74 -6.14 23.54
C GLY A 537 6.52 -4.97 24.15
N PRO A 538 5.83 -4.05 24.87
CA PRO A 538 6.47 -3.07 25.72
C PRO A 538 7.33 -3.71 26.83
N PHE A 539 8.32 -2.96 27.31
CA PHE A 539 9.17 -3.35 28.44
C PHE A 539 9.23 -2.23 29.47
N GLY A 540 9.70 -2.52 30.67
CA GLY A 540 9.65 -1.69 31.86
C GLY A 540 8.56 -2.18 32.84
N ALA A 541 8.15 -1.35 33.80
CA ALA A 541 7.13 -1.72 34.77
C ALA A 541 5.80 -2.09 34.10
N GLU A 542 5.24 -3.26 34.46
CA GLU A 542 4.07 -3.87 33.80
C GLU A 542 2.85 -2.96 33.78
N GLU A 543 2.64 -2.16 34.83
CA GLU A 543 1.56 -1.20 34.95
C GLU A 543 1.57 -0.09 33.88
N HIS A 544 2.75 0.20 33.28
CA HIS A 544 2.94 1.18 32.23
C HIS A 544 2.88 0.58 30.80
N HIS A 545 2.77 -0.74 30.62
CA HIS A 545 2.77 -1.38 29.31
C HIS A 545 1.60 -0.91 28.42
N ALA A 546 0.40 -0.75 29.00
CA ALA A 546 -0.77 -0.27 28.23
C ALA A 546 -0.59 1.19 27.76
N GLU A 547 0.01 2.04 28.60
CA GLU A 547 0.35 3.42 28.25
C GLU A 547 1.43 3.44 27.17
N ALA A 548 2.49 2.64 27.32
CA ALA A 548 3.57 2.50 26.35
C ALA A 548 3.04 2.07 24.98
N ALA A 549 2.18 1.05 24.92
CA ALA A 549 1.58 0.61 23.67
C ALA A 549 0.77 1.74 23.01
N THR A 550 -0.08 2.44 23.76
CA THR A 550 -0.93 3.52 23.21
C THR A 550 -0.16 4.78 22.86
N GLY A 551 0.87 5.12 23.62
CA GLY A 551 1.78 6.23 23.34
C GLY A 551 2.62 5.98 22.07
N PHE A 552 3.10 4.74 21.90
CA PHE A 552 3.81 4.33 20.69
C PHE A 552 2.95 4.47 19.42
N LEU A 553 1.62 4.20 19.49
CA LEU A 553 0.73 4.47 18.36
C LEU A 553 0.71 5.94 17.97
N LYS A 554 0.71 6.86 18.94
CA LYS A 554 0.78 8.31 18.68
C LYS A 554 2.12 8.72 18.09
N HIS A 555 3.20 8.14 18.57
CA HIS A 555 4.55 8.32 18.03
C HIS A 555 4.62 7.89 16.54
N CYS A 556 4.18 6.67 16.22
CA CYS A 556 4.12 6.17 14.84
C CYS A 556 3.26 7.07 13.94
N ALA A 557 2.10 7.53 14.44
CA ALA A 557 1.23 8.44 13.70
C ALA A 557 1.90 9.80 13.41
N GLY A 558 2.72 10.30 14.35
CA GLY A 558 3.52 11.51 14.18
C GLY A 558 4.62 11.37 13.12
N LEU A 559 5.23 10.20 13.03
CA LEU A 559 6.27 9.88 12.03
C LEU A 559 5.70 9.37 10.70
N GLY A 560 4.41 9.10 10.61
CA GLY A 560 3.78 8.51 9.43
C GLY A 560 4.11 7.03 9.22
N LEU A 561 4.50 6.34 10.30
CA LEU A 561 4.80 4.92 10.32
C LEU A 561 3.55 4.08 10.54
N THR A 562 3.55 2.87 10.01
CA THR A 562 2.55 1.85 10.31
C THR A 562 2.98 1.05 11.52
N PRO A 563 2.31 1.16 12.69
CA PRO A 563 2.66 0.35 13.84
C PRO A 563 2.28 -1.11 13.61
N CYS A 564 3.20 -2.01 13.95
CA CYS A 564 2.98 -3.45 13.95
C CYS A 564 3.68 -4.03 15.18
N PHE A 565 2.89 -4.52 16.16
CA PHE A 565 3.46 -5.24 17.30
C PHE A 565 3.65 -6.69 16.87
N TYR A 566 4.89 -7.16 16.86
CA TYR A 566 5.26 -8.49 16.39
C TYR A 566 5.76 -9.36 17.54
N SER A 567 5.39 -10.63 17.56
CA SER A 567 5.71 -11.59 18.62
C SER A 567 5.29 -11.11 20.03
N ALA A 568 4.14 -10.44 20.11
CA ALA A 568 3.61 -9.94 21.37
C ALA A 568 2.57 -10.89 21.97
N THR A 569 2.40 -10.84 23.29
CA THR A 569 1.43 -11.66 24.04
C THR A 569 0.01 -11.07 23.97
N ALA A 570 -0.98 -11.83 24.46
CA ALA A 570 -2.37 -11.41 24.54
C ALA A 570 -2.61 -10.22 25.52
N GLU A 571 -1.62 -9.85 26.32
CA GLU A 571 -1.69 -8.65 27.20
C GLU A 571 -2.02 -7.36 26.43
N LEU A 572 -1.64 -7.29 25.17
CA LEU A 572 -1.96 -6.16 24.31
C LEU A 572 -3.41 -6.15 23.76
N ASP A 573 -4.21 -7.16 24.04
CA ASP A 573 -5.64 -7.18 23.64
C ASP A 573 -6.40 -5.99 24.22
N GLY A 574 -6.23 -5.70 25.50
CA GLY A 574 -6.89 -4.60 26.20
C GLY A 574 -6.62 -3.23 25.56
N PRO A 575 -5.36 -2.81 25.41
CA PRO A 575 -5.03 -1.53 24.82
C PRO A 575 -5.23 -1.43 23.30
N LEU A 576 -5.16 -2.52 22.52
CA LEU A 576 -5.13 -2.45 21.06
C LEU A 576 -6.46 -2.81 20.38
N LEU A 577 -7.17 -3.87 20.81
CA LEU A 577 -8.40 -4.31 20.13
C LEU A 577 -9.51 -3.25 20.12
N PRO A 578 -9.76 -2.50 21.24
CA PRO A 578 -10.76 -1.43 21.22
C PRO A 578 -10.41 -0.27 20.27
N ARG A 579 -9.14 -0.16 19.85
CA ARG A 579 -8.65 0.85 18.91
C ARG A 579 -8.66 0.36 17.44
N GLY A 580 -9.31 -0.77 17.17
CA GLY A 580 -9.48 -1.33 15.84
C GLY A 580 -8.28 -2.14 15.34
N PHE A 581 -7.37 -2.52 16.23
CA PHE A 581 -6.33 -3.50 15.89
C PHE A 581 -6.95 -4.89 15.74
N ARG A 582 -6.34 -5.68 14.89
CA ARG A 582 -6.60 -7.10 14.71
C ARG A 582 -5.35 -7.86 15.10
N LYS A 583 -5.51 -9.07 15.58
CA LYS A 583 -4.39 -9.95 15.91
C LYS A 583 -4.35 -11.16 15.00
N LEU A 584 -3.15 -11.64 14.75
CA LEU A 584 -2.84 -12.83 13.99
C LEU A 584 -1.78 -13.62 14.72
N GLU A 585 -1.94 -14.93 14.81
CA GLU A 585 -0.93 -15.83 15.36
C GLU A 585 0.28 -15.90 14.42
N VAL A 586 1.47 -15.64 14.97
CA VAL A 586 2.72 -15.64 14.20
C VAL A 586 3.76 -16.63 14.70
N ALA A 587 3.68 -17.02 15.96
CA ALA A 587 4.57 -18.00 16.56
C ALA A 587 3.91 -18.66 17.76
N GLU A 588 4.43 -19.79 18.15
CA GLU A 588 4.11 -20.46 19.41
C GLU A 588 5.36 -20.49 20.27
N GLU A 589 5.27 -19.94 21.46
CA GLU A 589 6.34 -19.96 22.44
C GLU A 589 6.25 -21.22 23.29
N THR A 590 7.38 -21.83 23.51
CA THR A 590 7.53 -23.10 24.23
C THR A 590 8.05 -22.82 25.63
N LEU A 591 7.25 -23.07 26.68
CA LEU A 591 7.55 -22.79 28.08
C LEU A 591 7.76 -24.09 28.87
N LEU A 592 8.78 -24.14 29.69
CA LEU A 592 9.08 -25.29 30.55
C LEU A 592 8.92 -24.89 32.02
N ASN A 593 8.05 -25.57 32.74
CA ASN A 593 7.96 -25.45 34.20
C ASN A 593 9.06 -26.31 34.85
N VAL A 594 10.21 -25.67 35.14
CA VAL A 594 11.43 -26.38 35.58
C VAL A 594 11.28 -27.04 36.97
N GLN A 595 10.46 -26.44 37.84
CA GLN A 595 10.26 -27.00 39.18
C GLN A 595 9.52 -28.34 39.15
N ALA A 596 8.59 -28.52 38.22
CA ALA A 596 7.82 -29.75 38.06
C ALA A 596 8.58 -30.88 37.33
N MET A 597 9.68 -30.55 36.63
CA MET A 597 10.38 -31.51 35.77
C MET A 597 11.30 -32.42 36.58
N THR A 598 11.18 -33.71 36.34
CA THR A 598 11.95 -34.76 37.03
C THR A 598 12.67 -35.71 36.09
N PHE A 599 12.47 -35.63 34.78
CA PHE A 599 12.97 -36.52 33.73
C PHE A 599 12.69 -38.04 34.00
N LYS A 600 11.69 -38.34 34.81
CA LYS A 600 11.27 -39.73 35.14
C LYS A 600 10.03 -40.08 34.27
N GLY A 601 9.91 -41.33 33.85
CA GLY A 601 8.79 -41.79 33.02
C GLY A 601 9.22 -42.15 31.59
N LYS A 602 8.32 -42.76 30.84
CA LYS A 602 8.57 -43.22 29.46
C LYS A 602 8.72 -42.04 28.49
N GLU A 603 8.02 -40.97 28.71
CA GLU A 603 8.02 -39.71 27.95
C GLU A 603 9.40 -39.03 27.91
N TRP A 604 10.20 -39.22 28.95
CA TRP A 604 11.55 -38.65 29.08
C TRP A 604 12.67 -39.55 28.55
N GLN A 605 12.35 -40.66 27.86
CA GLN A 605 13.35 -41.64 27.42
C GLN A 605 14.45 -41.01 26.55
N ASN A 606 14.10 -40.08 25.63
CA ASN A 606 15.05 -39.41 24.75
C ASN A 606 16.03 -38.56 25.56
N VAL A 607 15.53 -37.77 26.52
CA VAL A 607 16.33 -36.90 27.38
C VAL A 607 17.26 -37.75 28.26
N ARG A 608 16.75 -38.77 28.91
CA ARG A 608 17.60 -39.71 29.72
C ARG A 608 18.66 -40.38 28.87
N THR A 609 18.34 -40.80 27.66
CA THR A 609 19.33 -41.40 26.75
C THR A 609 20.45 -40.43 26.44
N ALA A 610 20.14 -39.16 26.23
CA ALA A 610 21.13 -38.10 25.98
C ALA A 610 22.01 -37.86 27.23
N LEU A 611 21.40 -37.75 28.42
CA LEU A 611 22.13 -37.59 29.69
C LEU A 611 23.08 -38.78 29.97
N ASN A 612 22.60 -40.02 29.87
CA ASN A 612 23.42 -41.19 30.08
C ASN A 612 24.55 -41.35 29.03
N ARG A 613 24.31 -40.84 27.82
CA ARG A 613 25.33 -40.86 26.77
C ARG A 613 26.41 -39.80 27.01
N ALA A 614 26.01 -38.60 27.44
CA ALA A 614 26.95 -37.56 27.83
C ALA A 614 27.87 -38.05 28.98
N GLU A 615 27.27 -38.67 30.00
CA GLU A 615 28.01 -39.27 31.13
C GLU A 615 29.04 -40.33 30.65
N LYS A 616 28.61 -41.24 29.75
CA LYS A 616 29.50 -42.26 29.17
C LYS A 616 30.65 -41.70 28.34
N LEU A 617 30.47 -40.55 27.76
CA LEU A 617 31.46 -39.83 26.93
C LEU A 617 32.22 -38.76 27.71
N SER A 618 32.06 -38.74 29.04
CA SER A 618 32.65 -37.73 29.95
C SER A 618 32.35 -36.29 29.54
N ILE A 619 31.19 -36.03 28.90
CA ILE A 619 30.79 -34.72 28.48
C ILE A 619 30.05 -34.04 29.63
N LYS A 620 30.50 -32.81 29.98
CA LYS A 620 29.97 -31.98 31.07
C LYS A 620 29.44 -30.66 30.52
N ASP A 621 28.47 -30.08 31.21
CA ASP A 621 27.99 -28.74 30.98
C ASP A 621 28.84 -27.71 31.72
N HIS A 622 29.20 -26.66 31.03
CA HIS A 622 29.95 -25.52 31.56
C HIS A 622 29.19 -24.22 31.28
N TRP A 623 29.07 -23.38 32.30
CA TRP A 623 28.30 -22.14 32.27
C TRP A 623 29.21 -20.95 32.35
N TYR A 624 29.09 -20.04 31.36
CA TYR A 624 29.90 -18.82 31.27
C TYR A 624 29.10 -17.67 30.69
N PRO A 625 29.30 -16.43 31.15
CA PRO A 625 29.19 -15.27 30.26
C PRO A 625 30.19 -15.42 29.12
N TYR A 626 29.83 -15.03 27.89
CA TYR A 626 30.69 -15.24 26.70
C TYR A 626 32.13 -14.66 26.88
N GLN A 627 32.22 -13.52 27.56
CA GLN A 627 33.50 -12.83 27.76
C GLN A 627 34.45 -13.57 28.74
N GLU A 628 33.89 -14.36 29.63
CA GLU A 628 34.63 -15.15 30.61
C GLU A 628 35.02 -16.54 30.10
N MET A 629 34.53 -16.94 28.91
CA MET A 629 34.88 -18.22 28.31
C MET A 629 36.39 -18.29 27.97
N PRO A 630 37.00 -19.46 28.13
CA PRO A 630 38.37 -19.71 27.65
C PRO A 630 38.50 -19.40 26.15
N PRO A 631 39.61 -18.78 25.69
CA PRO A 631 39.78 -18.40 24.27
C PRO A 631 39.62 -19.58 23.30
N GLY A 632 40.07 -20.76 23.67
CA GLY A 632 39.92 -21.98 22.87
C GLY A 632 38.44 -22.41 22.69
N VAL A 633 37.63 -22.22 23.73
CA VAL A 633 36.19 -22.51 23.68
C VAL A 633 35.49 -21.50 22.74
N ARG A 634 35.80 -20.16 22.89
CA ARG A 634 35.25 -19.14 22.01
C ARG A 634 35.59 -19.36 20.53
N ALA A 635 36.81 -19.79 20.24
CA ALA A 635 37.21 -20.11 18.86
C ALA A 635 36.38 -21.26 18.29
N GLN A 636 36.14 -22.32 19.08
CA GLN A 636 35.33 -23.45 18.65
C GLN A 636 33.83 -23.08 18.47
N LEU A 637 33.30 -22.13 19.28
CA LEU A 637 31.93 -21.62 19.08
C LEU A 637 31.81 -20.91 17.73
N ALA A 638 32.82 -20.11 17.37
CA ALA A 638 32.84 -19.44 16.06
C ALA A 638 32.87 -20.46 14.91
N GLU A 639 33.72 -21.51 15.01
CA GLU A 639 33.77 -22.61 14.03
C GLU A 639 32.41 -23.31 13.88
N ILE A 640 31.78 -23.69 15.00
CA ILE A 640 30.46 -24.34 15.00
C ILE A 640 29.41 -23.44 14.36
N SER A 641 29.47 -22.14 14.60
CA SER A 641 28.53 -21.19 14.01
C SER A 641 28.76 -21.04 12.49
N GLU A 642 30.01 -20.93 12.04
CA GLU A 642 30.35 -20.88 10.62
C GLU A 642 29.96 -22.17 9.88
N GLU A 643 30.24 -23.32 10.46
CA GLU A 643 29.84 -24.63 9.95
C GLU A 643 28.31 -24.71 9.77
N TRP A 644 27.56 -24.22 10.76
CA TRP A 644 26.09 -24.22 10.71
C TRP A 644 25.54 -23.28 9.64
N VAL A 645 26.16 -22.08 9.48
CA VAL A 645 25.76 -21.11 8.44
C VAL A 645 26.10 -21.61 7.04
N ALA A 646 27.28 -22.26 6.87
CA ALA A 646 27.70 -22.79 5.58
C ALA A 646 26.78 -23.90 5.04
N ASP A 647 26.14 -24.65 5.93
CA ASP A 647 25.13 -25.65 5.58
C ASP A 647 23.79 -25.05 5.11
N LYS A 648 23.58 -23.75 5.24
CA LYS A 648 22.33 -23.08 4.91
C LYS A 648 22.41 -22.37 3.55
N ALA A 649 21.33 -22.42 2.80
CA ALA A 649 21.21 -21.74 1.51
C ALA A 649 20.95 -20.22 1.61
N LEU A 650 20.67 -19.72 2.81
CA LEU A 650 20.41 -18.29 3.10
C LEU A 650 21.40 -17.76 4.15
N PRO A 651 21.64 -16.46 4.18
CA PRO A 651 22.41 -15.82 5.25
C PRO A 651 21.75 -16.03 6.61
N GLU A 652 22.53 -15.84 7.68
CA GLU A 652 22.03 -15.91 9.05
C GLU A 652 20.86 -14.94 9.24
N MET A 653 19.78 -15.43 9.86
CA MET A 653 18.60 -14.63 10.15
C MET A 653 18.84 -13.83 11.43
N GLY A 654 18.31 -12.61 11.45
CA GLY A 654 18.34 -11.72 12.60
C GLY A 654 16.96 -11.45 13.20
N PHE A 655 16.77 -10.27 13.74
CA PHE A 655 15.55 -9.71 14.34
C PHE A 655 15.13 -10.37 15.66
N THR A 656 14.54 -11.57 15.65
CA THR A 656 14.19 -12.34 16.86
C THR A 656 14.96 -13.66 16.93
N LEU A 657 16.04 -13.77 16.20
CA LEU A 657 16.96 -14.91 16.20
C LEU A 657 18.38 -14.39 16.42
N GLY A 658 18.98 -14.76 17.51
CA GLY A 658 20.32 -14.31 17.87
C GLY A 658 21.43 -15.05 17.14
N GLY A 659 22.56 -14.37 16.99
CA GLY A 659 23.81 -14.85 16.44
C GLY A 659 24.94 -14.80 17.47
N LEU A 660 26.17 -14.87 17.01
CA LEU A 660 27.36 -14.81 17.88
C LEU A 660 27.58 -13.44 18.55
N ASN A 661 27.04 -12.36 17.96
CA ASN A 661 27.23 -11.02 18.53
C ASN A 661 26.40 -10.82 19.80
N GLU A 662 25.21 -11.40 19.84
CA GLU A 662 24.28 -11.30 20.94
C GLU A 662 24.76 -12.04 22.19
N LEU A 663 25.63 -13.03 22.02
CA LEU A 663 26.28 -13.74 23.13
C LEU A 663 27.23 -12.84 23.93
N LYS A 664 27.72 -11.74 23.34
CA LYS A 664 28.69 -10.84 23.98
C LYS A 664 28.08 -9.96 25.07
N ASP A 665 26.76 -9.96 25.22
CA ASP A 665 26.09 -9.27 26.31
C ASP A 665 26.51 -9.94 27.65
N PRO A 666 26.99 -9.15 28.63
CA PRO A 666 27.53 -9.70 29.89
C PRO A 666 26.49 -10.43 30.76
N GLU A 667 25.19 -10.16 30.55
CA GLU A 667 24.11 -10.78 31.31
C GLU A 667 23.52 -12.02 30.61
N VAL A 668 24.03 -12.34 29.41
CA VAL A 668 23.66 -13.56 28.69
C VAL A 668 24.54 -14.74 29.17
N LEU A 669 23.89 -15.80 29.62
CA LEU A 669 24.58 -17.02 30.02
C LEU A 669 24.68 -18.00 28.86
N CYS A 670 25.84 -18.58 28.66
CA CYS A 670 26.07 -19.63 27.69
C CYS A 670 26.33 -20.95 28.42
N CYS A 671 25.62 -22.02 27.98
CA CYS A 671 25.88 -23.37 28.41
C CYS A 671 26.58 -24.15 27.29
N VAL A 672 27.76 -24.69 27.55
CA VAL A 672 28.62 -25.38 26.59
C VAL A 672 28.81 -26.82 26.99
N ALA A 673 28.62 -27.75 26.07
CA ALA A 673 28.92 -29.17 26.27
C ALA A 673 30.37 -29.46 25.90
N LEU A 674 31.22 -29.71 26.89
CA LEU A 674 32.65 -30.01 26.73
C LEU A 674 32.97 -31.45 27.17
N ASP A 675 33.84 -32.10 26.41
CA ASP A 675 34.45 -33.37 26.85
C ASP A 675 35.77 -33.12 27.63
N ASP A 676 36.36 -34.21 28.15
CA ASP A 676 37.60 -34.16 28.90
C ASP A 676 38.84 -33.73 28.06
N GLU A 677 38.71 -33.75 26.71
CA GLU A 677 39.71 -33.29 25.76
C GLU A 677 39.57 -31.79 25.43
N GLY A 678 38.54 -31.15 25.94
CA GLY A 678 38.21 -29.72 25.68
C GLY A 678 37.54 -29.45 24.34
N LEU A 679 36.98 -30.49 23.70
CA LEU A 679 36.19 -30.34 22.46
C LEU A 679 34.77 -29.89 22.78
N VAL A 680 34.31 -28.87 22.08
CA VAL A 680 32.94 -28.37 22.15
C VAL A 680 32.03 -29.17 21.23
N HIS A 681 31.02 -29.85 21.82
CA HIS A 681 30.00 -30.58 21.09
C HIS A 681 28.78 -29.75 20.73
N GLY A 682 28.47 -28.73 21.54
CA GLY A 682 27.34 -27.83 21.30
C GLY A 682 27.28 -26.71 22.33
N VAL A 683 26.45 -25.71 22.04
CA VAL A 683 26.25 -24.53 22.85
C VAL A 683 24.80 -24.07 22.81
N THR A 684 24.32 -23.54 23.95
CA THR A 684 23.04 -22.80 24.05
C THR A 684 23.31 -21.48 24.77
N SER A 685 22.57 -20.43 24.43
CA SER A 685 22.57 -19.17 25.18
C SER A 685 21.21 -18.90 25.81
N TRP A 686 21.22 -18.20 26.92
CA TRP A 686 20.06 -17.94 27.75
C TRP A 686 19.99 -16.46 28.07
N LEU A 687 18.92 -15.81 27.62
CA LEU A 687 18.62 -14.42 27.85
C LEU A 687 17.89 -14.27 29.19
N PRO A 688 18.26 -13.34 30.08
CA PRO A 688 17.59 -13.16 31.35
C PRO A 688 16.22 -12.52 31.18
N VAL A 689 15.27 -12.91 32.02
CA VAL A 689 13.95 -12.28 32.12
C VAL A 689 13.82 -11.73 33.54
N PHE A 690 13.69 -10.41 33.63
CA PHE A 690 13.57 -9.73 34.93
C PHE A 690 12.13 -9.37 35.25
N ARG A 691 11.85 -9.30 36.54
CA ARG A 691 10.64 -8.69 37.11
C ARG A 691 10.99 -8.01 38.42
N ASN A 692 10.80 -6.68 38.50
CA ASN A 692 11.13 -5.87 39.67
C ASN A 692 12.59 -6.05 40.16
N GLY A 693 13.55 -6.02 39.26
CA GLY A 693 14.98 -6.15 39.55
C GLY A 693 15.47 -7.57 39.85
N VAL A 694 14.59 -8.59 39.79
CA VAL A 694 14.93 -10.00 40.09
C VAL A 694 14.73 -10.83 38.84
N ILE A 695 15.64 -11.77 38.59
CA ILE A 695 15.52 -12.74 37.49
C ILE A 695 14.33 -13.66 37.79
N SER A 696 13.35 -13.65 36.93
CA SER A 696 12.10 -14.42 37.02
C SER A 696 12.03 -15.59 36.02
N GLY A 697 12.95 -15.64 35.06
CA GLY A 697 13.03 -16.69 34.05
C GLY A 697 14.26 -16.52 33.14
N TRP A 698 14.44 -17.47 32.26
CA TRP A 698 15.49 -17.47 31.24
C TRP A 698 14.90 -17.88 29.90
N THR A 699 15.36 -17.29 28.81
CA THR A 699 14.91 -17.59 27.45
C THR A 699 16.05 -18.14 26.61
N LEU A 700 15.92 -19.34 26.08
CA LEU A 700 16.80 -19.92 25.08
C LEU A 700 16.76 -19.11 23.79
N ASP A 701 17.90 -18.67 23.32
CA ASP A 701 18.02 -17.94 22.07
C ASP A 701 18.92 -18.67 21.07
N PHE A 702 20.20 -18.66 21.26
CA PHE A 702 21.18 -19.28 20.37
C PHE A 702 21.34 -20.77 20.70
N MET A 703 21.25 -21.62 19.69
CA MET A 703 21.37 -23.07 19.83
C MET A 703 22.13 -23.66 18.64
N ARG A 704 23.39 -24.11 18.85
CA ARG A 704 24.26 -24.67 17.80
C ARG A 704 24.98 -25.89 18.28
N ARG A 705 25.21 -26.84 17.36
CA ARG A 705 25.96 -28.07 17.63
C ARG A 705 27.00 -28.33 16.54
N ARG A 706 28.06 -28.96 16.89
CA ARG A 706 29.04 -29.52 15.94
C ARG A 706 28.38 -30.68 15.15
N THR A 707 28.62 -30.74 13.84
CA THR A 707 28.03 -31.77 12.96
C THR A 707 28.52 -33.19 13.35
N THR A 708 29.80 -33.29 13.75
CA THR A 708 30.44 -34.50 14.22
C THR A 708 30.23 -34.78 15.70
N GLY A 709 29.50 -33.91 16.43
CA GLY A 709 29.20 -34.05 17.86
C GLY A 709 28.33 -35.27 18.21
N PHE A 710 28.23 -35.58 19.48
CA PHE A 710 27.39 -36.73 19.91
C PHE A 710 25.90 -36.42 19.64
N LYS A 711 25.18 -37.46 19.22
CA LYS A 711 23.72 -37.40 19.00
C LYS A 711 23.01 -37.26 20.34
N GLY A 712 22.24 -36.16 20.54
CA GLY A 712 21.54 -35.85 21.78
C GLY A 712 22.13 -34.66 22.54
N VAL A 713 23.14 -33.97 21.99
CA VAL A 713 23.78 -32.83 22.66
C VAL A 713 22.79 -31.72 23.02
N MET A 714 21.79 -31.45 22.16
CA MET A 714 20.80 -30.42 22.44
C MET A 714 19.83 -30.83 23.57
N GLU A 715 19.40 -32.11 23.59
CA GLU A 715 18.63 -32.66 24.72
C GLU A 715 19.42 -32.58 26.02
N PHE A 716 20.73 -32.86 25.98
CA PHE A 716 21.61 -32.75 27.14
C PHE A 716 21.68 -31.32 27.64
N LEU A 717 22.00 -30.33 26.77
CA LEU A 717 22.14 -28.93 27.15
C LEU A 717 20.85 -28.30 27.69
N ILE A 718 19.68 -28.65 27.11
CA ILE A 718 18.40 -28.19 27.66
C ILE A 718 18.09 -28.83 29.00
N ALA A 719 18.37 -30.13 29.16
CA ALA A 719 18.19 -30.81 30.45
C ALA A 719 19.14 -30.27 31.54
N SER A 720 20.39 -29.93 31.17
CA SER A 720 21.33 -29.22 32.05
C SER A 720 20.77 -27.86 32.47
N ALA A 721 20.19 -27.09 31.52
CA ALA A 721 19.56 -25.80 31.83
C ALA A 721 18.36 -25.93 32.77
N VAL A 722 17.50 -26.92 32.57
CA VAL A 722 16.40 -27.23 33.51
C VAL A 722 16.94 -27.51 34.90
N THR A 723 18.01 -28.27 34.99
CA THR A 723 18.62 -28.64 36.31
C THR A 723 19.29 -27.40 36.93
N HIS A 724 20.01 -26.60 36.17
CA HIS A 724 20.74 -25.42 36.63
C HIS A 724 19.79 -24.35 37.18
N PHE A 725 18.73 -24.02 36.43
CA PHE A 725 17.80 -22.98 36.81
C PHE A 725 16.66 -23.39 37.73
N LYS A 726 16.55 -24.69 38.08
CA LYS A 726 15.42 -25.27 38.82
C LYS A 726 15.13 -24.60 40.16
N GLU A 727 16.17 -24.20 40.87
CA GLU A 727 16.04 -23.57 42.19
C GLU A 727 15.93 -22.04 42.10
N GLU A 728 16.28 -21.45 40.96
CA GLU A 728 16.35 -20.00 40.77
C GLU A 728 15.02 -19.44 40.25
N VAL A 729 14.41 -20.14 39.27
CA VAL A 729 13.22 -19.62 38.57
C VAL A 729 12.16 -20.69 38.43
N PRO A 730 10.86 -20.31 38.36
CA PRO A 730 9.78 -21.28 38.17
C PRO A 730 9.70 -21.79 36.73
N GLN A 731 10.11 -21.00 35.73
CA GLN A 731 9.89 -21.29 34.33
C GLN A 731 11.03 -20.80 33.47
N ILE A 732 11.35 -21.55 32.42
CA ILE A 732 12.23 -21.11 31.34
C ILE A 732 11.49 -21.20 30.00
N SER A 733 11.87 -20.32 29.06
CA SER A 733 11.35 -20.33 27.69
C SER A 733 12.36 -20.97 26.73
N LEU A 734 11.89 -21.84 25.86
CA LEU A 734 12.68 -22.31 24.72
C LEU A 734 12.48 -21.39 23.50
N SER A 735 12.03 -20.16 23.72
CA SER A 735 11.72 -19.14 22.70
C SER A 735 10.56 -19.52 21.76
N GLY A 736 10.20 -18.58 20.88
CA GLY A 736 9.16 -18.79 19.88
C GLY A 736 9.60 -19.73 18.77
N SER A 737 8.66 -20.52 18.26
CA SER A 737 8.82 -21.25 16.99
C SER A 737 7.99 -20.54 15.93
N PRO A 738 8.62 -19.74 15.05
CA PRO A 738 7.86 -19.00 14.04
C PRO A 738 7.11 -19.95 13.12
N LEU A 739 5.84 -19.63 12.83
CA LEU A 739 5.04 -20.32 11.82
C LEU A 739 4.83 -21.84 12.03
N ALA A 740 5.14 -22.37 13.21
CA ALA A 740 5.05 -23.81 13.50
C ALA A 740 3.63 -24.36 13.28
N ASN A 741 2.59 -23.55 13.58
CA ASN A 741 1.17 -23.90 13.43
C ASN A 741 0.44 -23.10 12.35
N ALA A 742 1.14 -22.39 11.48
CA ALA A 742 0.50 -21.66 10.39
C ALA A 742 -0.23 -22.62 9.44
N GLY A 743 -1.47 -22.97 9.79
CA GLY A 743 -2.33 -23.81 8.97
C GLY A 743 -2.93 -25.06 9.62
N ALA A 744 -2.67 -25.36 10.89
CA ALA A 744 -3.09 -26.62 11.48
C ALA A 744 -4.55 -26.68 11.95
N ASP A 745 -5.16 -25.60 12.48
CA ASP A 745 -6.43 -25.67 13.20
C ASP A 745 -7.58 -24.78 12.71
N THR A 746 -7.46 -24.11 11.56
CA THR A 746 -8.61 -23.40 10.98
C THR A 746 -9.29 -24.25 9.92
N ALA A 747 -10.60 -24.48 10.12
CA ALA A 747 -11.47 -25.13 9.14
C ALA A 747 -11.26 -24.48 7.75
N GLU A 748 -11.22 -25.29 6.69
CA GLU A 748 -10.86 -24.89 5.30
C GLU A 748 -11.63 -23.69 4.71
N GLY A 749 -12.62 -23.17 5.43
CA GLY A 749 -13.45 -22.05 5.02
C GLY A 749 -12.97 -20.65 5.42
N ASP A 750 -12.06 -20.51 6.39
CA ASP A 750 -11.82 -19.24 7.10
C ASP A 750 -10.36 -18.71 7.02
N ARG A 751 -9.54 -19.24 6.12
CA ARG A 751 -8.14 -18.81 5.97
C ARG A 751 -8.05 -17.43 5.31
N SER A 752 -7.50 -16.45 6.05
CA SER A 752 -7.24 -15.11 5.51
C SER A 752 -6.12 -15.14 4.44
N SER A 753 -6.12 -14.15 3.53
CA SER A 753 -5.05 -14.01 2.53
C SER A 753 -3.65 -13.89 3.18
N LEU A 754 -3.59 -13.42 4.42
CA LEU A 754 -2.36 -13.29 5.20
C LEU A 754 -1.92 -14.62 5.80
N ASP A 755 -2.84 -15.46 6.30
CA ASP A 755 -2.51 -16.82 6.78
C ASP A 755 -1.84 -17.61 5.65
N ARG A 756 -2.24 -17.36 4.40
CA ARG A 756 -1.57 -17.94 3.23
C ARG A 756 -0.18 -17.35 2.97
N VAL A 757 -0.03 -16.02 3.06
CA VAL A 757 1.29 -15.40 2.89
C VAL A 757 2.24 -15.87 3.98
N LEU A 758 1.80 -15.97 5.22
CA LEU A 758 2.60 -16.50 6.33
C LEU A 758 2.85 -18.01 6.18
N ALA A 759 1.86 -18.78 5.74
CA ALA A 759 2.04 -20.20 5.42
C ALA A 759 2.98 -20.41 4.23
N LEU A 760 2.91 -19.56 3.20
CA LEU A 760 3.86 -19.57 2.07
C LEU A 760 5.27 -19.21 2.52
N LEU A 761 5.43 -18.18 3.36
CA LEU A 761 6.72 -17.80 3.95
C LEU A 761 7.25 -18.94 4.83
N GLY A 762 6.41 -19.51 5.69
CA GLY A 762 6.77 -20.66 6.54
C GLY A 762 7.19 -21.87 5.72
N ASN A 763 6.42 -22.23 4.70
CA ASN A 763 6.74 -23.35 3.81
C ASN A 763 7.96 -23.10 2.93
N ALA A 764 8.23 -21.85 2.54
CA ALA A 764 9.42 -21.49 1.76
C ALA A 764 10.69 -21.49 2.63
N LEU A 765 10.58 -21.14 3.91
CA LEU A 765 11.70 -21.09 4.85
C LEU A 765 11.92 -22.43 5.57
N GLU A 766 10.90 -23.31 5.65
CA GLU A 766 10.97 -24.61 6.31
C GLU A 766 12.12 -25.50 5.83
N PRO A 767 12.36 -25.67 4.51
CA PRO A 767 13.47 -26.49 4.03
C PRO A 767 14.85 -25.97 4.43
N MET A 768 14.93 -24.69 4.78
CA MET A 768 16.20 -24.02 5.08
C MET A 768 16.46 -23.91 6.58
N TYR A 769 15.42 -23.74 7.39
CA TYR A 769 15.54 -23.49 8.83
C TYR A 769 14.89 -24.56 9.71
N GLY A 770 14.03 -25.44 9.15
CA GLY A 770 13.44 -26.57 9.86
C GLY A 770 12.55 -26.18 11.04
N PHE A 771 11.73 -25.13 10.91
CA PHE A 771 10.87 -24.66 12.02
C PHE A 771 9.94 -25.72 12.57
N LYS A 772 9.36 -26.58 11.69
CA LYS A 772 8.51 -27.72 12.12
C LYS A 772 9.31 -28.77 12.85
N SER A 773 10.52 -29.05 12.38
CA SER A 773 11.42 -30.02 13.05
C SER A 773 11.90 -29.49 14.40
N LEU A 774 12.11 -28.16 14.51
CA LEU A 774 12.46 -27.48 15.76
C LEU A 774 11.28 -27.52 16.76
N ALA A 775 10.06 -27.25 16.33
CA ALA A 775 8.86 -27.38 17.17
C ALA A 775 8.66 -28.81 17.66
N ALA A 776 8.81 -29.82 16.78
CA ALA A 776 8.75 -31.22 17.14
C ALA A 776 9.90 -31.67 18.09
N PHE A 777 11.06 -31.02 17.99
CA PHE A 777 12.14 -31.23 18.95
C PHE A 777 11.79 -30.67 20.34
N LYS A 778 11.31 -29.40 20.39
CA LYS A 778 10.93 -28.74 21.64
C LYS A 778 9.80 -29.47 22.37
N SER A 779 8.83 -30.06 21.66
CA SER A 779 7.70 -30.79 22.24
C SER A 779 8.13 -32.04 23.05
N ARG A 780 9.38 -32.56 22.86
CA ARG A 780 9.93 -33.65 23.65
C ARG A 780 10.11 -33.34 25.14
N PHE A 781 10.13 -32.04 25.47
CA PHE A 781 10.29 -31.57 26.86
C PHE A 781 8.95 -31.33 27.56
N GLN A 782 7.83 -31.82 27.02
CA GLN A 782 6.47 -31.67 27.58
C GLN A 782 6.13 -30.22 27.98
N PRO A 783 6.27 -29.28 27.04
CA PRO A 783 6.12 -27.88 27.36
C PRO A 783 4.67 -27.46 27.51
N GLU A 784 4.48 -26.31 28.14
CA GLU A 784 3.32 -25.46 27.95
C GLU A 784 3.53 -24.54 26.74
N HIS A 785 2.45 -24.26 26.02
CA HIS A 785 2.51 -23.44 24.83
C HIS A 785 1.80 -22.12 25.05
N ARG A 786 2.44 -21.00 24.62
CA ARG A 786 1.86 -19.66 24.65
C ARG A 786 1.88 -19.06 23.25
N THR A 787 0.69 -18.69 22.75
CA THR A 787 0.58 -18.10 21.42
C THR A 787 1.13 -16.67 21.40
N LEU A 788 1.96 -16.36 20.42
CA LEU A 788 2.47 -15.03 20.12
C LEU A 788 1.74 -14.46 18.91
N TYR A 789 1.37 -13.21 19.03
CA TYR A 789 0.54 -12.52 18.07
C TYR A 789 1.28 -11.38 17.36
N MET A 790 0.84 -11.14 16.14
CA MET A 790 1.10 -9.89 15.43
C MET A 790 -0.15 -9.03 15.48
N TYR A 791 -0.03 -7.79 15.99
CA TYR A 791 -1.12 -6.82 16.01
C TYR A 791 -0.93 -5.79 14.91
N TYR A 792 -1.98 -5.59 14.10
CA TYR A 792 -2.01 -4.63 13.00
C TYR A 792 -3.38 -3.96 12.92
N GLN A 793 -3.43 -2.71 12.44
CA GLN A 793 -4.68 -1.97 12.38
C GLN A 793 -5.36 -2.06 11.03
N ASP A 794 -4.57 -1.98 9.94
CA ASP A 794 -5.08 -1.86 8.57
C ASP A 794 -4.76 -3.10 7.74
N PRO A 795 -5.77 -3.86 7.27
CA PRO A 795 -5.56 -5.00 6.38
C PRO A 795 -4.84 -4.64 5.07
N LEU A 796 -4.99 -3.40 4.55
CA LEU A 796 -4.27 -2.97 3.35
C LEU A 796 -2.76 -2.77 3.58
N ALA A 797 -2.32 -2.66 4.84
CA ALA A 797 -0.90 -2.60 5.17
C ALA A 797 -0.23 -3.97 5.25
N LEU A 798 -0.99 -5.08 5.18
CA LEU A 798 -0.46 -6.43 5.32
C LEU A 798 0.65 -6.80 4.34
N PRO A 799 0.57 -6.45 3.02
CA PRO A 799 1.70 -6.68 2.12
C PRO A 799 2.97 -5.93 2.55
N SER A 800 2.83 -4.67 2.99
CA SER A 800 3.96 -3.87 3.49
C SER A 800 4.53 -4.42 4.78
N ILE A 801 3.67 -4.94 5.68
CA ILE A 801 4.08 -5.60 6.92
C ILE A 801 4.82 -6.91 6.60
N GLY A 802 4.33 -7.71 5.67
CA GLY A 802 5.01 -8.94 5.24
C GLY A 802 6.41 -8.68 4.69
N ILE A 803 6.56 -7.63 3.84
CA ILE A 803 7.87 -7.19 3.34
C ILE A 803 8.75 -6.70 4.50
N ALA A 804 8.19 -5.97 5.46
CA ALA A 804 8.94 -5.45 6.61
C ALA A 804 9.46 -6.60 7.50
N VAL A 805 8.62 -7.59 7.80
CA VAL A 805 9.01 -8.79 8.54
C VAL A 805 10.10 -9.57 7.80
N GLY A 806 9.94 -9.81 6.49
CA GLY A 806 10.96 -10.47 5.68
C GLY A 806 12.30 -9.72 5.68
N SER A 807 12.26 -8.38 5.58
CA SER A 807 13.47 -7.53 5.62
C SER A 807 14.13 -7.47 7.00
N ALA A 808 13.35 -7.60 8.08
CA ALA A 808 13.87 -7.66 9.44
C ALA A 808 14.61 -8.98 9.71
N TYR A 809 14.04 -10.10 9.27
CA TYR A 809 14.68 -11.42 9.42
C TYR A 809 15.88 -11.63 8.48
N LEU A 810 15.89 -11.03 7.30
CA LEU A 810 16.91 -11.23 6.26
C LEU A 810 17.47 -9.88 5.76
N PRO A 811 18.20 -9.15 6.60
CA PRO A 811 18.67 -7.79 6.27
C PRO A 811 19.69 -7.73 5.12
N GLY A 812 20.33 -8.85 4.77
CA GLY A 812 21.39 -8.94 3.76
C GLY A 812 20.96 -9.41 2.37
N LEU A 813 19.66 -9.62 2.10
CA LEU A 813 19.22 -10.10 0.80
C LEU A 813 19.38 -9.05 -0.31
N SER A 814 20.10 -9.42 -1.37
CA SER A 814 20.12 -8.62 -2.60
C SER A 814 18.76 -8.64 -3.33
N PRO A 815 18.43 -7.63 -4.15
CA PRO A 815 17.20 -7.64 -4.96
C PRO A 815 17.06 -8.86 -5.85
N ALA A 816 18.18 -9.41 -6.36
CA ALA A 816 18.21 -10.62 -7.19
C ALA A 816 17.85 -11.88 -6.37
N GLN A 817 18.34 -11.99 -5.13
CA GLN A 817 18.01 -13.10 -4.24
C GLN A 817 16.54 -13.01 -3.78
N SER A 818 16.03 -11.81 -3.51
CA SER A 818 14.62 -11.57 -3.19
C SER A 818 13.70 -11.97 -4.35
N ALA A 819 14.07 -11.63 -5.59
CA ALA A 819 13.35 -12.04 -6.80
C ALA A 819 13.43 -13.56 -7.03
N GLY A 820 14.58 -14.18 -6.73
CA GLY A 820 14.77 -15.64 -6.78
C GLY A 820 13.85 -16.38 -5.79
N LEU A 821 13.77 -15.89 -4.54
CA LEU A 821 12.86 -16.42 -3.52
C LEU A 821 11.39 -16.27 -3.93
N LEU A 822 10.99 -15.11 -4.44
CA LEU A 822 9.64 -14.89 -4.95
C LEU A 822 9.28 -15.84 -6.10
N ARG A 823 10.22 -16.08 -7.05
CA ARG A 823 10.03 -17.06 -8.13
C ARG A 823 9.88 -18.50 -7.59
N GLN A 824 10.66 -18.88 -6.61
CA GLN A 824 10.54 -20.21 -5.98
C GLN A 824 9.23 -20.36 -5.21
N MET A 825 8.74 -19.29 -4.58
CA MET A 825 7.42 -19.26 -3.93
C MET A 825 6.27 -19.49 -4.92
N VAL A 826 6.35 -18.83 -6.09
CA VAL A 826 5.32 -18.95 -7.16
C VAL A 826 5.42 -20.31 -7.88
N ALA A 827 6.63 -20.85 -8.08
CA ALA A 827 6.84 -22.12 -8.79
C ALA A 827 6.49 -23.38 -7.95
N ARG A 828 6.35 -23.25 -6.64
CA ARG A 828 6.01 -24.34 -5.70
C ARG A 828 4.55 -24.38 -5.27
N GLU A 829 3.62 -23.74 -5.99
CA GLU A 829 2.22 -24.07 -5.80
C GLU A 829 2.00 -25.55 -6.19
N PRO A 830 1.60 -26.43 -5.27
CA PRO A 830 1.25 -27.80 -5.66
C PRO A 830 0.00 -27.68 -6.53
N ALA A 831 0.08 -28.25 -7.75
CA ALA A 831 -1.11 -28.58 -8.52
C ALA A 831 -1.96 -29.49 -7.62
N ALA A 832 -3.07 -28.96 -7.10
CA ALA A 832 -4.09 -29.70 -6.37
C ALA A 832 -5.24 -30.05 -7.30
#